data_c186d9b297982a7125f04e7471d3ebe5
#
_entry.id   c186d9b297982a7125f04e7471d3ebe5
#
_cell.length_a   1.000
_cell.length_b   1.000
_cell.length_c   1.000
_cell.angle_alpha   90.00
_cell.angle_beta   90.00
_cell.angle_gamma   90.00
#
_symmetry.space_group_name_H-M   'P 1'
#
loop_
_entity.id
_entity.type
_entity.pdbx_description
1 polymer ?
#
loop_
_entity_poly.entity_id
_entity_poly.type
_entity_poly.pdbx_seq_one_letter_code
_entity_poly.pdbx_strand_id
1 'polypeptide(L)'
;MDQNGETVIGASVVVKGTTNGTITGLDGDFSIPNVKKGDVIVVSYVGYMNSEIIWEGKPLKIALKEDSKTLDEVVVVGYATVKKANLTGAVSAVDDKVLADRPIVNLGQGLQGTIPNLNITTSGQPGKGSSFNVRGETSINGGSPLVLVDGVQMDPNLINPQDVASVSVLKDAASASIYGARAAYGVILITTKSGRKNMPTQVSFDASVSFNSPTTRPEYMNSMEYAHWMNAANNTTSGRDLLSQEEMEHIEAYFYDPVNNLPVFVAKDPSSWQYGNCQAGKYAYCGNTDWMKEMYKKTYPVQKYNVNINGGSDKATYYTSVGYMDQGSLMRYGDEGFRKFNMVNNINYDINNWMNVSMKTSYIRTELDGLAQDAVHGESWIGNDTQPLMPVKHPDGNWSGQGNYTNFAAVLDEMGSRKTTKNDFWNTLALKLTPLKGLTINMDYTFNYYAEHGKVHRKTFNEYGIDGKFLQVFQHSRPSGVSESQANDTYNAFNLFGDYELTLGKHYFKVMAGYNQETKHTRGFSASRDELISNDLPSMNAATGEKYVGNSDDSWATRSGFFRVNYSFADRYLLEVNGRYDLSSKFPKDDRSVFSPSFSLGWKLSEESWFKQPTNGFFDELKIRASYGSLANQALDNGWYAYLSNYGTGTLGYIMGGNSPNTYCPVVL
;
A
#
# COMPACT_ATOMS: atom_id res chain seq x y z
N MET A 1 -45.53 -1.33 -3.34
CA MET A 1 -45.15 -1.05 -4.75
C MET A 1 -44.32 0.20 -4.78
N ASP A 2 -43.40 0.30 -5.73
CA ASP A 2 -42.68 1.54 -6.02
C ASP A 2 -43.50 2.48 -6.94
N GLN A 3 -42.90 3.59 -7.37
CA GLN A 3 -43.58 4.54 -8.30
C GLN A 3 -43.79 3.99 -9.71
N ASN A 4 -43.03 2.96 -10.11
CA ASN A 4 -43.12 2.28 -11.40
C ASN A 4 -44.12 1.13 -11.38
N GLY A 5 -44.67 0.81 -10.20
CA GLY A 5 -45.64 -0.30 -10.00
C GLY A 5 -44.95 -1.65 -9.73
N GLU A 6 -43.63 -1.67 -9.53
CA GLU A 6 -42.91 -2.88 -9.14
C GLU A 6 -43.13 -3.22 -7.66
N THR A 7 -43.09 -4.50 -7.34
CA THR A 7 -43.30 -4.98 -5.97
C THR A 7 -42.07 -4.74 -5.11
N VAL A 8 -42.25 -4.16 -3.92
CA VAL A 8 -41.17 -3.95 -2.95
C VAL A 8 -41.21 -5.10 -1.93
N ILE A 9 -40.22 -5.98 -2.05
CA ILE A 9 -40.07 -7.20 -1.20
C ILE A 9 -39.29 -6.85 0.06
N GLY A 10 -39.75 -7.32 1.24
CA GLY A 10 -39.01 -7.13 2.51
C GLY A 10 -39.20 -5.74 3.12
N ALA A 11 -40.13 -4.92 2.65
CA ALA A 11 -40.45 -3.65 3.30
C ALA A 11 -41.03 -3.89 4.69
N SER A 12 -40.55 -3.15 5.69
CA SER A 12 -41.09 -3.20 7.06
C SER A 12 -42.41 -2.43 7.14
N VAL A 13 -43.44 -3.07 7.67
CA VAL A 13 -44.78 -2.50 7.85
C VAL A 13 -45.17 -2.66 9.33
N VAL A 14 -45.25 -1.53 10.07
CA VAL A 14 -45.43 -1.53 11.53
C VAL A 14 -46.54 -0.56 11.95
N VAL A 15 -47.32 -0.92 12.98
CA VAL A 15 -48.22 0.00 13.62
C VAL A 15 -47.44 0.99 14.47
N LYS A 16 -47.54 2.28 14.19
CA LYS A 16 -46.77 3.36 14.83
C LYS A 16 -46.86 3.30 16.35
N GLY A 17 -45.68 3.30 17.01
CA GLY A 17 -45.61 3.27 18.48
C GLY A 17 -45.80 1.90 19.11
N THR A 18 -45.87 0.81 18.32
CA THR A 18 -45.99 -0.57 18.79
C THR A 18 -44.91 -1.47 18.19
N THR A 19 -44.80 -2.69 18.70
CA THR A 19 -43.99 -3.76 18.12
C THR A 19 -44.79 -4.63 17.15
N ASN A 20 -46.04 -4.29 16.87
CA ASN A 20 -46.91 -5.03 15.98
C ASN A 20 -46.60 -4.68 14.52
N GLY A 21 -46.00 -5.58 13.78
CA GLY A 21 -45.57 -5.35 12.40
C GLY A 21 -45.27 -6.64 11.65
N THR A 22 -45.00 -6.48 10.36
CA THR A 22 -44.66 -7.54 9.42
C THR A 22 -43.73 -7.01 8.35
N ILE A 23 -43.28 -7.87 7.46
CA ILE A 23 -42.52 -7.50 6.24
C ILE A 23 -43.35 -7.91 5.01
N THR A 24 -43.18 -7.21 3.90
CA THR A 24 -43.83 -7.54 2.63
C THR A 24 -43.25 -8.82 2.02
N GLY A 25 -44.13 -9.67 1.47
CA GLY A 25 -43.82 -10.90 0.76
C GLY A 25 -43.25 -10.67 -0.65
N LEU A 26 -43.08 -11.78 -1.41
CA LEU A 26 -42.53 -11.74 -2.78
C LEU A 26 -43.40 -10.93 -3.75
N ASP A 27 -44.72 -10.94 -3.54
CA ASP A 27 -45.70 -10.18 -4.34
C ASP A 27 -45.93 -8.77 -3.79
N GLY A 28 -45.15 -8.34 -2.78
CA GLY A 28 -45.30 -7.05 -2.11
C GLY A 28 -46.55 -6.97 -1.22
N ASP A 29 -47.15 -8.08 -0.92
CA ASP A 29 -48.33 -8.20 -0.02
C ASP A 29 -47.88 -8.23 1.46
N PHE A 30 -48.78 -7.83 2.35
CA PHE A 30 -48.58 -7.90 3.79
C PHE A 30 -49.87 -8.05 4.55
N SER A 31 -49.79 -8.63 5.75
CA SER A 31 -50.89 -8.73 6.68
C SER A 31 -50.44 -8.48 8.10
N ILE A 32 -51.08 -7.56 8.81
CA ILE A 32 -50.81 -7.25 10.20
C ILE A 32 -52.04 -7.59 11.04
N PRO A 33 -51.96 -8.51 12.00
CA PRO A 33 -53.06 -8.83 12.89
C PRO A 33 -53.32 -7.72 13.93
N ASN A 34 -54.51 -7.67 14.50
CA ASN A 34 -54.87 -6.81 15.63
C ASN A 34 -54.69 -5.29 15.40
N VAL A 35 -54.91 -4.81 14.18
CA VAL A 35 -54.90 -3.36 13.87
C VAL A 35 -56.30 -2.80 14.09
N LYS A 36 -56.43 -1.64 14.71
CA LYS A 36 -57.69 -0.94 14.95
C LYS A 36 -57.88 0.20 13.96
N LYS A 37 -59.13 0.45 13.58
CA LYS A 37 -59.44 1.60 12.73
C LYS A 37 -58.99 2.90 13.40
N GLY A 38 -58.16 3.68 12.69
CA GLY A 38 -57.52 4.89 13.19
C GLY A 38 -56.02 4.71 13.51
N ASP A 39 -55.51 3.46 13.54
CA ASP A 39 -54.08 3.23 13.74
C ASP A 39 -53.27 3.75 12.54
N VAL A 40 -52.09 4.28 12.82
CA VAL A 40 -51.15 4.73 11.79
C VAL A 40 -50.22 3.61 11.41
N ILE A 41 -50.26 3.19 10.15
CA ILE A 41 -49.33 2.21 9.59
C ILE A 41 -48.13 2.94 8.99
N VAL A 42 -46.93 2.58 9.44
CA VAL A 42 -45.65 3.09 8.94
C VAL A 42 -45.06 2.01 8.05
N VAL A 43 -44.77 2.37 6.81
CA VAL A 43 -44.06 1.50 5.87
C VAL A 43 -42.67 2.12 5.59
N SER A 44 -41.67 1.33 5.80
CA SER A 44 -40.26 1.74 5.58
C SER A 44 -39.51 0.69 4.78
N TYR A 45 -38.66 1.14 3.86
CA TYR A 45 -37.76 0.31 3.08
C TYR A 45 -36.50 1.08 2.72
N VAL A 46 -35.36 0.41 2.60
CA VAL A 46 -34.08 1.04 2.27
C VAL A 46 -34.19 1.65 0.87
N GLY A 47 -33.87 2.94 0.75
CA GLY A 47 -33.95 3.69 -0.50
C GLY A 47 -35.32 4.34 -0.78
N TYR A 48 -36.27 4.23 0.13
CA TYR A 48 -37.61 4.83 -0.02
C TYR A 48 -37.94 5.73 1.17
N MET A 49 -38.75 6.75 0.93
CA MET A 49 -39.31 7.61 1.98
C MET A 49 -40.29 6.81 2.83
N ASN A 50 -40.20 6.95 4.16
CA ASN A 50 -41.20 6.35 5.06
C ASN A 50 -42.58 6.89 4.73
N SER A 51 -43.56 5.97 4.54
CA SER A 51 -44.97 6.31 4.30
C SER A 51 -45.76 6.05 5.55
N GLU A 52 -46.49 7.06 6.05
CA GLU A 52 -47.37 6.95 7.18
C GLU A 52 -48.82 7.07 6.67
N ILE A 53 -49.69 6.04 6.95
CA ILE A 53 -51.04 6.00 6.49
C ILE A 53 -52.00 5.60 7.64
N ILE A 54 -53.07 6.35 7.81
CA ILE A 54 -54.09 6.02 8.80
C ILE A 54 -54.98 4.91 8.22
N TRP A 55 -55.11 3.77 8.93
CA TRP A 55 -55.93 2.68 8.49
C TRP A 55 -57.41 2.93 8.74
N GLU A 56 -58.19 2.95 7.69
CA GLU A 56 -59.65 3.20 7.73
C GLU A 56 -60.50 1.92 7.75
N GLY A 57 -59.91 0.74 7.91
CA GLY A 57 -60.64 -0.53 7.92
C GLY A 57 -60.80 -1.19 6.56
N LYS A 58 -60.04 -0.72 5.53
CA LYS A 58 -60.02 -1.27 4.18
C LYS A 58 -58.62 -1.75 3.81
N PRO A 59 -58.49 -2.70 2.86
CA PRO A 59 -57.17 -3.07 2.34
C PRO A 59 -56.39 -1.84 1.84
N LEU A 60 -55.14 -1.75 2.22
CA LEU A 60 -54.27 -0.66 1.84
C LEU A 60 -53.47 -1.03 0.57
N LYS A 61 -53.34 -0.09 -0.34
CA LYS A 61 -52.41 -0.14 -1.46
C LYS A 61 -51.48 1.05 -1.34
N ILE A 62 -50.22 0.76 -1.05
CA ILE A 62 -49.22 1.78 -0.70
C ILE A 62 -48.20 1.84 -1.80
N ALA A 63 -47.98 3.04 -2.37
CA ALA A 63 -46.90 3.33 -3.27
C ALA A 63 -45.78 4.03 -2.48
N LEU A 64 -44.62 3.43 -2.38
CA LEU A 64 -43.45 4.05 -1.78
C LEU A 64 -42.82 4.98 -2.79
N LYS A 65 -42.48 6.19 -2.35
CA LYS A 65 -41.71 7.12 -3.13
C LYS A 65 -40.22 6.88 -2.86
N GLU A 66 -39.45 6.76 -3.91
CA GLU A 66 -37.98 6.72 -3.75
C GLU A 66 -37.54 7.91 -2.93
N ASP A 67 -36.66 7.69 -1.96
CA ASP A 67 -36.01 8.76 -1.25
C ASP A 67 -34.98 9.37 -2.19
N SER A 68 -35.45 10.24 -3.09
CA SER A 68 -34.64 11.04 -4.01
C SER A 68 -33.88 12.17 -3.31
N LYS A 69 -33.90 12.24 -1.98
CA LYS A 69 -32.83 12.89 -1.26
C LYS A 69 -31.58 12.04 -1.53
N THR A 70 -30.91 12.33 -2.64
CA THR A 70 -29.48 12.11 -2.75
C THR A 70 -28.91 12.61 -1.42
N LEU A 71 -28.51 11.68 -0.54
CA LEU A 71 -27.70 12.01 0.62
C LEU A 71 -26.58 12.82 0.01
N ASP A 72 -26.54 14.12 0.31
CA ASP A 72 -25.52 15.03 -0.20
C ASP A 72 -24.18 14.34 0.03
N GLU A 73 -23.61 13.78 -1.04
CA GLU A 73 -22.33 13.06 -0.97
C GLU A 73 -21.29 14.04 -0.42
N VAL A 74 -20.85 13.79 0.79
CA VAL A 74 -19.83 14.61 1.46
C VAL A 74 -18.47 14.00 1.26
N VAL A 75 -17.49 14.83 0.96
CA VAL A 75 -16.11 14.44 0.72
C VAL A 75 -15.23 15.14 1.74
N VAL A 76 -14.28 14.39 2.31
CA VAL A 76 -13.25 14.98 3.16
C VAL A 76 -12.22 15.67 2.28
N VAL A 77 -12.03 16.97 2.46
CA VAL A 77 -11.07 17.78 1.72
C VAL A 77 -10.31 18.68 2.69
N GLY A 78 -9.05 18.36 2.91
CA GLY A 78 -8.25 19.07 3.90
C GLY A 78 -8.77 18.80 5.32
N TYR A 79 -8.87 19.84 6.09
CA TYR A 79 -9.37 19.81 7.46
C TYR A 79 -10.91 19.99 7.55
N ALA A 80 -11.63 19.81 6.42
CA ALA A 80 -13.07 20.02 6.36
C ALA A 80 -13.79 18.93 5.59
N THR A 81 -15.05 18.70 5.96
CA THR A 81 -16.00 17.90 5.18
C THR A 81 -16.86 18.86 4.36
N VAL A 82 -16.89 18.67 3.03
CA VAL A 82 -17.57 19.53 2.09
C VAL A 82 -18.52 18.70 1.22
N LYS A 83 -19.72 19.25 0.90
CA LYS A 83 -20.60 18.62 -0.07
C LYS A 83 -19.91 18.53 -1.42
N LYS A 84 -19.97 17.37 -2.08
CA LYS A 84 -19.35 17.13 -3.39
C LYS A 84 -19.79 18.16 -4.43
N ALA A 85 -21.05 18.54 -4.42
CA ALA A 85 -21.61 19.57 -5.28
C ALA A 85 -20.94 20.95 -5.12
N ASN A 86 -20.35 21.27 -3.96
CA ASN A 86 -19.72 22.54 -3.67
C ASN A 86 -18.19 22.54 -3.85
N LEU A 87 -17.61 21.42 -4.25
CA LEU A 87 -16.18 21.32 -4.51
C LEU A 87 -15.81 22.10 -5.79
N THR A 88 -14.79 22.94 -5.68
CA THR A 88 -14.20 23.70 -6.78
C THR A 88 -12.92 23.06 -7.30
N GLY A 89 -12.22 22.25 -6.48
CA GLY A 89 -11.03 21.49 -6.85
C GLY A 89 -11.35 20.15 -7.51
N ALA A 90 -10.32 19.52 -8.12
CA ALA A 90 -10.41 18.21 -8.74
C ALA A 90 -10.26 17.09 -7.71
N VAL A 91 -11.36 16.63 -7.16
CA VAL A 91 -11.41 15.56 -6.14
C VAL A 91 -12.19 14.37 -6.68
N SER A 92 -11.70 13.17 -6.42
CA SER A 92 -12.45 11.92 -6.62
C SER A 92 -12.52 11.18 -5.28
N ALA A 93 -13.67 10.62 -4.97
CA ALA A 93 -13.88 9.84 -3.76
C ALA A 93 -14.52 8.49 -4.10
N VAL A 94 -14.20 7.49 -3.31
CA VAL A 94 -14.83 6.17 -3.30
C VAL A 94 -15.18 5.80 -1.86
N ASP A 95 -16.28 5.09 -1.69
CA ASP A 95 -16.73 4.58 -0.41
C ASP A 95 -16.25 3.14 -0.15
N ASP A 96 -16.59 2.58 1.01
CA ASP A 96 -16.21 1.24 1.42
C ASP A 96 -16.81 0.12 0.54
N LYS A 97 -17.90 0.38 -0.19
CA LYS A 97 -18.53 -0.60 -1.08
C LYS A 97 -17.60 -1.05 -2.21
N VAL A 98 -16.72 -0.17 -2.68
CA VAL A 98 -15.72 -0.50 -3.70
C VAL A 98 -14.70 -1.53 -3.20
N LEU A 99 -14.44 -1.56 -1.89
CA LEU A 99 -13.49 -2.45 -1.24
C LEU A 99 -14.14 -3.69 -0.64
N ALA A 100 -15.47 -3.65 -0.42
CA ALA A 100 -16.23 -4.75 0.15
C ALA A 100 -16.21 -5.99 -0.75
N ASP A 101 -16.27 -7.17 -0.13
CA ASP A 101 -16.41 -8.47 -0.77
C ASP A 101 -15.32 -8.82 -1.82
N ARG A 102 -14.19 -8.13 -1.78
CA ARG A 102 -13.04 -8.36 -2.68
C ARG A 102 -11.89 -9.04 -1.94
N PRO A 103 -11.28 -10.10 -2.51
CA PRO A 103 -10.15 -10.80 -1.90
C PRO A 103 -8.82 -10.05 -2.10
N ILE A 104 -8.78 -8.76 -1.75
CA ILE A 104 -7.62 -7.89 -1.90
C ILE A 104 -6.62 -8.06 -0.75
N VAL A 105 -5.32 -8.11 -1.05
CA VAL A 105 -4.25 -8.27 -0.06
C VAL A 105 -3.94 -6.92 0.61
N ASN A 106 -3.93 -5.84 -0.15
CA ASN A 106 -3.67 -4.49 0.34
C ASN A 106 -4.64 -3.47 -0.28
N LEU A 107 -4.67 -2.26 0.28
CA LEU A 107 -5.56 -1.20 -0.17
C LEU A 107 -5.32 -0.79 -1.63
N GLY A 108 -4.06 -0.81 -2.09
CA GLY A 108 -3.72 -0.47 -3.47
C GLY A 108 -4.40 -1.39 -4.48
N GLN A 109 -4.40 -2.70 -4.24
CA GLN A 109 -5.13 -3.65 -5.11
C GLN A 109 -6.63 -3.34 -5.17
N GLY A 110 -7.23 -2.93 -4.05
CA GLY A 110 -8.64 -2.56 -3.99
C GLY A 110 -8.97 -1.30 -4.78
N LEU A 111 -8.05 -0.35 -4.79
CA LEU A 111 -8.24 0.95 -5.45
C LEU A 111 -7.83 0.96 -6.93
N GLN A 112 -7.12 -0.07 -7.40
CA GLN A 112 -6.65 -0.13 -8.78
C GLN A 112 -7.83 -0.11 -9.76
N GLY A 113 -7.81 0.85 -10.70
CA GLY A 113 -8.86 1.03 -11.70
C GLY A 113 -10.17 1.67 -11.20
N THR A 114 -10.28 2.00 -9.90
CA THR A 114 -11.51 2.55 -9.32
C THR A 114 -11.54 4.08 -9.30
N ILE A 115 -10.38 4.72 -9.29
CA ILE A 115 -10.26 6.18 -9.20
C ILE A 115 -9.56 6.69 -10.47
N PRO A 116 -10.19 7.52 -11.29
CA PRO A 116 -9.56 8.09 -12.49
C PRO A 116 -8.27 8.85 -12.16
N ASN A 117 -7.21 8.68 -12.97
CA ASN A 117 -5.90 9.33 -12.80
C ASN A 117 -5.16 8.95 -11.49
N LEU A 118 -5.54 7.87 -10.84
CA LEU A 118 -4.75 7.22 -9.80
C LEU A 118 -4.14 5.95 -10.39
N ASN A 119 -2.85 5.98 -10.66
CA ASN A 119 -2.09 4.84 -11.15
C ASN A 119 -1.53 4.07 -9.97
N ILE A 120 -1.74 2.77 -9.96
CA ILE A 120 -1.29 1.91 -8.87
C ILE A 120 -0.55 0.72 -9.46
N THR A 121 0.69 0.53 -9.01
CA THR A 121 1.49 -0.64 -9.34
C THR A 121 1.57 -1.54 -8.13
N THR A 122 1.23 -2.81 -8.30
CA THR A 122 1.23 -3.81 -7.23
C THR A 122 2.30 -4.86 -7.48
N SER A 123 2.88 -5.39 -6.42
CA SER A 123 3.81 -6.52 -6.48
C SER A 123 3.14 -7.79 -5.96
N GLY A 124 3.51 -8.95 -6.52
CA GLY A 124 3.11 -10.25 -6.01
C GLY A 124 3.98 -10.79 -4.87
N GLN A 125 5.07 -10.11 -4.54
CA GLN A 125 5.98 -10.53 -3.47
C GLN A 125 5.32 -10.36 -2.09
N PRO A 126 5.52 -11.31 -1.16
CA PRO A 126 4.98 -11.21 0.19
C PRO A 126 5.42 -9.91 0.88
N GLY A 127 4.45 -9.22 1.49
CA GLY A 127 4.70 -8.00 2.26
C GLY A 127 5.12 -6.77 1.47
N LYS A 128 5.32 -6.88 0.14
CA LYS A 128 5.62 -5.73 -0.70
C LYS A 128 4.34 -4.97 -1.03
N GLY A 129 4.31 -3.71 -0.66
CA GLY A 129 3.17 -2.84 -0.86
C GLY A 129 2.96 -2.42 -2.32
N SER A 130 1.86 -1.70 -2.54
CA SER A 130 1.57 -1.02 -3.79
C SER A 130 2.19 0.36 -3.80
N SER A 131 2.64 0.82 -4.97
CA SER A 131 3.02 2.22 -5.19
C SER A 131 1.85 3.00 -5.82
N PHE A 132 1.75 4.27 -5.44
CA PHE A 132 0.68 5.17 -5.86
C PHE A 132 1.25 6.34 -6.64
N ASN A 133 0.60 6.69 -7.75
CA ASN A 133 0.97 7.84 -8.55
C ASN A 133 -0.31 8.57 -9.02
N VAL A 134 -0.36 9.89 -8.81
CA VAL A 134 -1.51 10.72 -9.20
C VAL A 134 -1.14 11.53 -10.44
N ARG A 135 -1.88 11.36 -11.52
CA ARG A 135 -1.69 12.07 -12.81
C ARG A 135 -0.40 11.77 -13.57
N GLY A 136 0.31 10.69 -13.25
CA GLY A 136 1.57 10.32 -13.90
C GLY A 136 2.80 10.94 -13.24
N GLU A 137 3.96 10.62 -13.78
CA GLU A 137 5.24 11.15 -13.28
C GLU A 137 5.43 12.60 -13.71
N THR A 138 5.60 13.48 -12.74
CA THR A 138 5.75 14.94 -12.95
C THR A 138 7.16 15.43 -12.66
N SER A 139 8.07 14.55 -12.22
CA SER A 139 9.46 14.86 -11.90
C SER A 139 10.37 13.72 -12.32
N ILE A 140 11.56 14.05 -12.83
CA ILE A 140 12.64 13.09 -13.14
C ILE A 140 13.11 12.36 -11.88
N ASN A 141 13.05 13.02 -10.73
CA ASN A 141 13.45 12.45 -9.45
C ASN A 141 12.36 11.61 -8.78
N GLY A 142 11.26 11.32 -9.51
CA GLY A 142 10.12 10.61 -8.93
C GLY A 142 9.31 11.47 -7.96
N GLY A 143 8.49 10.83 -7.15
CA GLY A 143 7.67 11.43 -6.09
C GLY A 143 6.36 10.67 -5.90
N SER A 144 6.00 10.47 -4.63
CA SER A 144 4.77 9.79 -4.25
C SER A 144 3.75 10.77 -3.69
N PRO A 145 2.45 10.56 -3.88
CA PRO A 145 1.43 11.38 -3.25
C PRO A 145 1.51 11.32 -1.73
N LEU A 146 1.13 12.39 -1.06
CA LEU A 146 0.95 12.40 0.38
C LEU A 146 -0.25 11.52 0.75
N VAL A 147 -0.04 10.48 1.52
CA VAL A 147 -1.14 9.64 2.02
C VAL A 147 -1.42 9.97 3.48
N LEU A 148 -2.64 10.35 3.76
CA LEU A 148 -3.11 10.66 5.12
C LEU A 148 -4.22 9.70 5.51
N VAL A 149 -4.06 9.05 6.65
CA VAL A 149 -5.08 8.22 7.29
C VAL A 149 -5.60 8.96 8.50
N ASP A 150 -6.87 9.31 8.48
CA ASP A 150 -7.50 10.12 9.53
C ASP A 150 -6.73 11.42 9.84
N GLY A 151 -6.10 12.00 8.82
CA GLY A 151 -5.33 13.25 8.95
C GLY A 151 -3.84 13.09 9.21
N VAL A 152 -3.34 11.87 9.42
CA VAL A 152 -1.94 11.57 9.76
C VAL A 152 -1.25 10.85 8.61
N GLN A 153 0.02 11.19 8.33
CA GLN A 153 0.78 10.53 7.28
C GLN A 153 1.13 9.10 7.70
N MET A 154 0.59 8.12 6.98
CA MET A 154 0.82 6.69 7.20
C MET A 154 1.05 5.96 5.89
N ASP A 155 1.70 4.78 5.96
CA ASP A 155 1.80 3.88 4.81
C ASP A 155 0.45 3.21 4.53
N PRO A 156 -0.19 3.46 3.37
CA PRO A 156 -1.48 2.89 3.03
C PRO A 156 -1.47 1.36 2.90
N ASN A 157 -0.30 0.75 2.69
CA ASN A 157 -0.16 -0.70 2.54
C ASN A 157 -0.33 -1.45 3.87
N LEU A 158 -0.13 -0.75 4.98
CA LEU A 158 -0.28 -1.33 6.31
C LEU A 158 -1.73 -1.38 6.78
N ILE A 159 -2.61 -0.55 6.20
CA ILE A 159 -4.01 -0.46 6.58
C ILE A 159 -4.76 -1.73 6.17
N ASN A 160 -5.68 -2.19 7.03
CA ASN A 160 -6.63 -3.22 6.62
C ASN A 160 -7.72 -2.58 5.76
N PRO A 161 -7.92 -3.05 4.50
CA PRO A 161 -8.97 -2.48 3.63
C PRO A 161 -10.38 -2.53 4.22
N GLN A 162 -10.66 -3.48 5.11
CA GLN A 162 -11.97 -3.59 5.77
C GLN A 162 -12.23 -2.50 6.81
N ASP A 163 -11.18 -1.83 7.31
CA ASP A 163 -11.31 -0.72 8.26
C ASP A 163 -11.51 0.63 7.57
N VAL A 164 -11.44 0.68 6.23
CA VAL A 164 -11.59 1.90 5.44
C VAL A 164 -13.07 2.23 5.23
N ALA A 165 -13.47 3.46 5.51
CA ALA A 165 -14.80 3.99 5.24
C ALA A 165 -14.86 4.71 3.90
N SER A 166 -13.82 5.49 3.55
CA SER A 166 -13.75 6.21 2.28
C SER A 166 -12.32 6.56 1.93
N VAL A 167 -12.08 6.72 0.62
CA VAL A 167 -10.82 7.22 0.08
C VAL A 167 -11.11 8.40 -0.84
N SER A 168 -10.47 9.55 -0.58
CA SER A 168 -10.57 10.76 -1.41
C SER A 168 -9.20 11.10 -1.98
N VAL A 169 -9.14 11.40 -3.28
CA VAL A 169 -7.89 11.77 -3.97
C VAL A 169 -7.99 13.20 -4.47
N LEU A 170 -7.10 14.05 -3.94
CA LEU A 170 -6.95 15.46 -4.32
C LEU A 170 -5.91 15.55 -5.44
N LYS A 171 -6.35 15.96 -6.62
CA LYS A 171 -5.56 15.82 -7.85
C LYS A 171 -4.95 17.11 -8.36
N ASP A 172 -5.42 18.27 -7.91
CA ASP A 172 -4.94 19.58 -8.33
C ASP A 172 -4.34 20.39 -7.17
N ALA A 173 -3.57 21.41 -7.53
CA ALA A 173 -2.92 22.28 -6.56
C ALA A 173 -3.93 23.05 -5.69
N ALA A 174 -5.11 23.37 -6.20
CA ALA A 174 -6.11 24.09 -5.44
C ALA A 174 -6.67 23.26 -4.29
N SER A 175 -7.02 21.99 -4.53
CA SER A 175 -7.51 21.10 -3.50
C SER A 175 -6.42 20.64 -2.54
N ALA A 176 -5.17 20.52 -3.01
CA ALA A 176 -4.03 19.99 -2.24
C ALA A 176 -3.27 21.06 -1.44
N SER A 177 -3.42 22.37 -1.78
CA SER A 177 -2.59 23.47 -1.23
C SER A 177 -2.63 23.60 0.29
N ILE A 178 -3.74 23.23 0.93
CA ILE A 178 -3.84 23.26 2.38
C ILE A 178 -2.86 22.32 3.10
N TYR A 179 -2.32 21.32 2.37
CA TYR A 179 -1.28 20.40 2.83
C TYR A 179 0.13 20.87 2.49
N GLY A 180 0.26 21.99 1.75
CA GLY A 180 1.51 22.72 1.48
C GLY A 180 2.54 21.92 0.72
N ALA A 181 3.82 22.10 1.10
CA ALA A 181 4.98 21.55 0.43
C ALA A 181 5.06 20.01 0.42
N ARG A 182 4.20 19.31 1.14
CA ARG A 182 4.11 17.83 1.11
C ARG A 182 3.21 17.29 0.01
N ALA A 183 2.36 18.14 -0.56
CA ALA A 183 1.29 17.75 -1.47
C ALA A 183 1.62 17.94 -2.96
N ALA A 184 2.89 18.15 -3.30
CA ALA A 184 3.33 18.41 -4.66
C ALA A 184 2.90 17.34 -5.69
N TYR A 185 2.80 16.09 -5.26
CA TYR A 185 2.41 14.94 -6.09
C TYR A 185 0.97 14.49 -5.88
N GLY A 186 0.11 15.35 -5.31
CA GLY A 186 -1.27 15.04 -4.94
C GLY A 186 -1.41 14.49 -3.52
N VAL A 187 -2.66 14.31 -3.08
CA VAL A 187 -2.97 13.83 -1.74
C VAL A 187 -4.02 12.72 -1.80
N ILE A 188 -3.79 11.66 -1.07
CA ILE A 188 -4.75 10.57 -0.85
C ILE A 188 -5.20 10.63 0.61
N LEU A 189 -6.48 10.85 0.82
CA LEU A 189 -7.09 10.91 2.14
C LEU A 189 -7.87 9.62 2.39
N ILE A 190 -7.51 8.90 3.42
CA ILE A 190 -8.16 7.66 3.83
C ILE A 190 -8.86 7.94 5.17
N THR A 191 -10.15 7.67 5.22
CA THR A 191 -10.93 7.78 6.46
C THR A 191 -11.26 6.37 6.94
N THR A 192 -11.00 6.07 8.21
CA THR A 192 -11.34 4.79 8.82
C THR A 192 -12.78 4.77 9.32
N LYS A 193 -13.33 3.56 9.46
CA LYS A 193 -14.69 3.35 9.99
C LYS A 193 -14.81 3.85 11.42
N SER A 194 -15.99 4.33 11.76
CA SER A 194 -16.36 4.79 13.10
C SER A 194 -17.75 4.30 13.47
N GLY A 195 -18.07 4.25 14.75
CA GLY A 195 -19.41 3.93 15.22
C GLY A 195 -20.43 5.02 14.89
N ARG A 196 -21.71 4.70 15.01
CA ARG A 196 -22.84 5.62 14.79
C ARG A 196 -23.62 5.79 16.07
N LYS A 197 -24.11 7.03 16.33
CA LYS A 197 -24.95 7.32 17.50
C LYS A 197 -26.25 6.51 17.44
N ASN A 198 -26.72 6.12 18.63
CA ASN A 198 -27.97 5.38 18.82
C ASN A 198 -28.06 4.08 18.00
N MET A 199 -26.90 3.46 17.72
CA MET A 199 -26.80 2.20 17.02
C MET A 199 -26.51 1.08 18.03
N PRO A 200 -27.33 0.01 18.06
CA PRO A 200 -26.99 -1.17 18.83
C PRO A 200 -25.64 -1.74 18.46
N THR A 201 -24.95 -2.32 19.45
CA THR A 201 -23.66 -3.00 19.20
C THR A 201 -23.82 -4.08 18.14
N GLN A 202 -23.01 -3.98 17.10
CA GLN A 202 -22.90 -4.98 16.04
C GLN A 202 -21.53 -5.61 16.09
N VAL A 203 -21.49 -6.94 15.93
CA VAL A 203 -20.25 -7.71 15.81
C VAL A 203 -20.24 -8.35 14.43
N SER A 204 -19.18 -8.13 13.68
CA SER A 204 -18.97 -8.75 12.37
C SER A 204 -17.70 -9.56 12.39
N PHE A 205 -17.75 -10.73 11.75
CA PHE A 205 -16.60 -11.59 11.53
C PHE A 205 -16.49 -11.90 10.05
N ASP A 206 -15.31 -11.62 9.48
CA ASP A 206 -15.00 -11.88 8.09
C ASP A 206 -13.80 -12.82 8.03
N ALA A 207 -13.92 -13.88 7.24
CA ALA A 207 -12.85 -14.81 6.95
C ALA A 207 -12.75 -15.06 5.45
N SER A 208 -11.55 -15.02 4.90
CA SER A 208 -11.31 -15.32 3.50
C SER A 208 -10.03 -16.09 3.29
N VAL A 209 -10.10 -17.07 2.38
CA VAL A 209 -8.93 -17.79 1.87
C VAL A 209 -8.92 -17.61 0.36
N SER A 210 -7.82 -17.13 -0.18
CA SER A 210 -7.63 -16.95 -1.62
C SER A 210 -6.36 -17.64 -2.09
N PHE A 211 -6.40 -18.14 -3.33
CA PHE A 211 -5.24 -18.70 -4.02
C PHE A 211 -4.87 -17.78 -5.16
N ASN A 212 -3.78 -17.07 -4.98
CA ASN A 212 -3.32 -16.09 -5.94
C ASN A 212 -2.38 -16.73 -6.96
N SER A 213 -2.47 -16.31 -8.21
CA SER A 213 -1.57 -16.73 -9.29
C SER A 213 -1.12 -15.52 -10.10
N PRO A 214 0.09 -15.54 -10.67
CA PRO A 214 0.52 -14.50 -11.59
C PRO A 214 -0.35 -14.52 -12.86
N THR A 215 -0.75 -13.35 -13.33
CA THR A 215 -1.55 -13.20 -14.56
C THR A 215 -0.72 -13.41 -15.82
N THR A 216 0.57 -13.14 -15.74
CA THR A 216 1.53 -13.29 -16.83
C THR A 216 2.79 -13.95 -16.28
N ARG A 217 3.34 -14.88 -17.03
CA ARG A 217 4.64 -15.50 -16.79
C ARG A 217 5.46 -15.38 -18.06
N PRO A 218 6.73 -14.98 -17.98
CA PRO A 218 7.62 -15.06 -19.13
C PRO A 218 7.80 -16.53 -19.55
N GLU A 219 7.86 -16.75 -20.85
CA GLU A 219 8.23 -18.04 -21.43
C GLU A 219 9.70 -17.95 -21.85
N TYR A 220 10.50 -18.90 -21.42
CA TYR A 220 11.90 -19.01 -21.79
C TYR A 220 12.08 -20.12 -22.83
N MET A 221 13.15 -19.99 -23.57
CA MET A 221 13.57 -21.02 -24.55
C MET A 221 13.76 -22.39 -23.88
N ASN A 222 13.32 -23.43 -24.52
CA ASN A 222 13.72 -24.78 -24.14
C ASN A 222 15.19 -25.07 -24.51
N SER A 223 15.73 -26.22 -24.13
CA SER A 223 17.13 -26.52 -24.33
C SER A 223 17.56 -26.56 -25.83
N MET A 224 16.69 -27.05 -26.74
CA MET A 224 16.97 -27.09 -28.18
C MET A 224 16.96 -25.67 -28.78
N GLU A 225 15.93 -24.88 -28.48
CA GLU A 225 15.86 -23.48 -28.94
C GLU A 225 17.05 -22.68 -28.44
N TYR A 226 17.41 -22.85 -27.18
CA TYR A 226 18.55 -22.18 -26.57
C TYR A 226 19.87 -22.58 -27.22
N ALA A 227 20.10 -23.88 -27.43
CA ALA A 227 21.31 -24.40 -28.05
C ALA A 227 21.49 -23.86 -29.47
N HIS A 228 20.45 -23.91 -30.30
CA HIS A 228 20.47 -23.36 -31.66
C HIS A 228 20.70 -21.84 -31.64
N TRP A 229 20.03 -21.11 -30.72
CA TRP A 229 20.22 -19.68 -30.60
C TRP A 229 21.68 -19.33 -30.22
N MET A 230 22.26 -20.07 -29.27
CA MET A 230 23.65 -19.88 -28.85
C MET A 230 24.64 -20.11 -29.99
N ASN A 231 24.46 -21.18 -30.76
CA ASN A 231 25.32 -21.45 -31.92
C ASN A 231 25.16 -20.38 -32.99
N ALA A 232 23.93 -19.95 -33.31
CA ALA A 232 23.68 -18.87 -34.26
C ALA A 232 24.30 -17.52 -33.82
N ALA A 233 24.13 -17.17 -32.57
CA ALA A 233 24.69 -15.95 -32.00
C ALA A 233 26.24 -15.92 -32.03
N ASN A 234 26.87 -17.04 -31.63
CA ASN A 234 28.31 -17.15 -31.65
C ASN A 234 28.87 -17.22 -33.09
N ASN A 235 28.21 -17.91 -33.98
CA ASN A 235 28.61 -18.00 -35.38
C ASN A 235 28.61 -16.63 -36.07
N THR A 236 27.63 -15.78 -35.75
CA THR A 236 27.56 -14.40 -36.24
C THR A 236 28.76 -13.54 -35.78
N THR A 237 29.29 -13.78 -34.60
CA THR A 237 30.37 -12.97 -34.00
C THR A 237 31.75 -13.55 -34.22
N SER A 238 31.88 -14.89 -34.18
CA SER A 238 33.18 -15.58 -34.19
C SER A 238 33.38 -16.52 -35.39
N GLY A 239 32.36 -16.68 -36.25
CA GLY A 239 32.39 -17.54 -37.42
C GLY A 239 32.39 -19.03 -37.11
N ARG A 240 32.01 -19.44 -35.89
CA ARG A 240 31.97 -20.86 -35.49
C ARG A 240 30.86 -21.09 -34.48
N ASP A 241 30.38 -22.32 -34.43
CA ASP A 241 29.42 -22.75 -33.43
C ASP A 241 30.08 -22.74 -32.04
N LEU A 242 29.26 -22.50 -31.04
CA LEU A 242 29.67 -22.43 -29.64
C LEU A 242 29.60 -23.80 -28.98
N LEU A 243 28.47 -24.47 -29.16
CA LEU A 243 28.27 -25.84 -28.70
C LEU A 243 28.76 -26.82 -29.80
N SER A 244 29.59 -27.77 -29.38
CA SER A 244 30.12 -28.78 -30.26
C SER A 244 29.01 -29.72 -30.80
N GLN A 245 29.31 -30.45 -31.85
CA GLN A 245 28.36 -31.44 -32.36
C GLN A 245 28.03 -32.51 -31.31
N GLU A 246 28.99 -32.92 -30.48
CA GLU A 246 28.76 -33.88 -29.39
C GLU A 246 27.79 -33.32 -28.35
N GLU A 247 27.90 -32.05 -27.99
CA GLU A 247 26.96 -31.39 -27.09
C GLU A 247 25.55 -31.34 -27.67
N MET A 248 25.42 -30.97 -28.95
CA MET A 248 24.13 -30.93 -29.66
C MET A 248 23.47 -32.30 -29.70
N GLU A 249 24.23 -33.37 -29.97
CA GLU A 249 23.72 -34.74 -29.98
C GLU A 249 23.19 -35.17 -28.60
N HIS A 250 23.91 -34.85 -27.52
CA HIS A 250 23.45 -35.13 -26.17
C HIS A 250 22.25 -34.28 -25.76
N ILE A 251 22.19 -32.99 -26.12
CA ILE A 251 21.05 -32.11 -25.87
C ILE A 251 19.81 -32.65 -26.59
N GLU A 252 19.93 -33.04 -27.86
CA GLU A 252 18.85 -33.61 -28.63
C GLU A 252 18.38 -34.95 -28.06
N ALA A 253 19.30 -35.85 -27.70
CA ALA A 253 18.98 -37.14 -27.09
C ALA A 253 18.21 -36.97 -25.76
N TYR A 254 18.65 -36.06 -24.88
CA TYR A 254 17.95 -35.81 -23.64
C TYR A 254 16.60 -35.12 -23.88
N PHE A 255 16.52 -34.19 -24.83
CA PHE A 255 15.29 -33.47 -25.14
C PHE A 255 14.15 -34.41 -25.56
N TYR A 256 14.44 -35.40 -26.39
CA TYR A 256 13.43 -36.34 -26.90
C TYR A 256 13.21 -37.54 -25.96
N ASP A 257 14.22 -37.96 -25.21
CA ASP A 257 14.13 -39.12 -24.31
C ASP A 257 14.87 -38.87 -22.99
N PRO A 258 14.27 -38.07 -22.07
CA PRO A 258 14.90 -37.76 -20.79
C PRO A 258 14.88 -38.93 -19.81
N VAL A 259 14.18 -40.02 -20.12
CA VAL A 259 14.12 -41.22 -19.27
C VAL A 259 15.37 -42.09 -19.44
N ASN A 260 15.83 -42.24 -20.67
CA ASN A 260 16.98 -43.10 -21.01
C ASN A 260 18.30 -42.33 -21.15
N ASN A 261 18.28 -41.01 -21.12
CA ASN A 261 19.46 -40.17 -21.20
C ASN A 261 19.67 -39.37 -19.89
N LEU A 262 20.92 -39.08 -19.57
CA LEU A 262 21.25 -38.27 -18.40
C LEU A 262 21.29 -36.78 -18.80
N PRO A 263 20.94 -35.85 -17.88
CA PRO A 263 20.99 -34.38 -18.12
C PRO A 263 22.42 -33.82 -18.11
N VAL A 264 23.39 -34.70 -17.98
CA VAL A 264 24.83 -34.39 -17.95
C VAL A 264 25.60 -35.44 -18.68
N PHE A 265 26.72 -35.11 -19.30
CA PHE A 265 27.61 -36.07 -19.92
C PHE A 265 29.08 -35.69 -19.78
N VAL A 266 29.94 -36.67 -19.88
CA VAL A 266 31.39 -36.49 -19.86
C VAL A 266 31.91 -36.37 -21.30
N ALA A 267 32.57 -35.27 -21.61
CA ALA A 267 33.12 -35.05 -22.96
C ALA A 267 34.22 -36.01 -23.31
N LYS A 268 34.29 -36.42 -24.58
CA LYS A 268 35.39 -37.21 -25.13
C LYS A 268 36.64 -36.38 -25.26
N ASP A 269 36.49 -35.09 -25.66
CA ASP A 269 37.60 -34.13 -25.72
C ASP A 269 37.27 -32.87 -24.92
N PRO A 270 37.70 -32.80 -23.65
CA PRO A 270 37.48 -31.65 -22.81
C PRO A 270 38.09 -30.35 -23.31
N SER A 271 39.09 -30.41 -24.20
CA SER A 271 39.74 -29.22 -24.76
C SER A 271 38.88 -28.50 -25.83
N SER A 272 37.88 -29.17 -26.40
CA SER A 272 36.94 -28.59 -27.35
C SER A 272 35.88 -27.71 -26.71
N TRP A 273 35.77 -27.75 -25.41
CA TRP A 273 34.74 -27.03 -24.67
C TRP A 273 35.07 -25.56 -24.50
N GLN A 274 34.32 -24.76 -25.17
CA GLN A 274 34.55 -23.31 -25.17
C GLN A 274 33.87 -22.61 -23.99
N TYR A 275 33.03 -23.31 -23.27
CA TYR A 275 32.40 -22.80 -22.06
C TYR A 275 33.13 -23.27 -20.82
N GLY A 276 33.44 -22.31 -19.98
CA GLY A 276 33.91 -22.56 -18.63
C GLY A 276 32.88 -23.21 -17.68
N ASN A 277 31.86 -23.85 -18.23
CA ASN A 277 30.76 -24.48 -17.47
C ASN A 277 31.14 -25.80 -16.87
N CYS A 278 32.16 -26.39 -17.48
CA CYS A 278 32.67 -27.60 -16.97
C CYS A 278 33.93 -27.29 -16.23
N GLN A 279 33.83 -27.30 -14.94
CA GLN A 279 35.01 -27.22 -14.10
C GLN A 279 36.01 -28.27 -14.57
N ALA A 280 37.18 -27.82 -14.95
CA ALA A 280 38.26 -28.63 -15.43
C ALA A 280 37.94 -29.49 -16.72
N GLY A 281 36.99 -29.06 -17.55
CA GLY A 281 36.71 -29.70 -18.84
C GLY A 281 36.26 -31.15 -18.76
N LYS A 282 35.52 -31.55 -17.72
CA LYS A 282 35.21 -32.94 -17.53
C LYS A 282 33.76 -33.32 -17.89
N TYR A 283 32.80 -32.39 -17.85
CA TYR A 283 31.40 -32.67 -18.14
C TYR A 283 30.61 -31.45 -18.57
N ALA A 284 29.46 -31.66 -19.24
CA ALA A 284 28.55 -30.61 -19.63
C ALA A 284 27.12 -30.94 -19.26
N TYR A 285 26.32 -29.89 -19.24
CA TYR A 285 24.90 -29.96 -19.05
C TYR A 285 24.18 -30.09 -20.40
N CYS A 286 23.25 -31.05 -20.49
CA CYS A 286 22.36 -31.24 -21.61
C CYS A 286 20.90 -31.46 -21.18
N GLY A 287 20.55 -30.97 -20.02
CA GLY A 287 19.18 -31.00 -19.46
C GLY A 287 18.19 -30.18 -20.27
N ASN A 288 16.94 -30.16 -19.81
CA ASN A 288 15.87 -29.34 -20.38
C ASN A 288 15.01 -28.79 -19.24
N THR A 289 15.53 -27.82 -18.50
CA THR A 289 14.91 -27.30 -17.31
C THR A 289 14.11 -26.04 -17.63
N ASP A 290 12.80 -26.09 -17.35
CA ASP A 290 11.93 -24.91 -17.35
C ASP A 290 12.08 -24.22 -15.97
N TRP A 291 13.01 -23.28 -15.89
CA TRP A 291 13.34 -22.59 -14.65
C TRP A 291 12.17 -21.78 -14.09
N MET A 292 11.24 -21.30 -14.93
CA MET A 292 10.04 -20.62 -14.45
C MET A 292 9.11 -21.57 -13.70
N LYS A 293 8.94 -22.80 -14.18
CA LYS A 293 8.15 -23.82 -13.47
C LYS A 293 8.87 -24.35 -12.25
N GLU A 294 10.20 -24.42 -12.30
CA GLU A 294 11.00 -24.91 -11.20
C GLU A 294 11.05 -23.95 -10.03
N MET A 295 11.25 -22.67 -10.30
CA MET A 295 11.41 -21.64 -9.27
C MET A 295 10.06 -21.20 -8.66
N TYR A 296 8.99 -21.22 -9.43
CA TYR A 296 7.72 -20.64 -9.02
C TYR A 296 6.59 -21.67 -8.92
N LYS A 297 5.84 -21.59 -7.84
CA LYS A 297 4.55 -22.30 -7.68
C LYS A 297 3.51 -21.72 -8.64
N LYS A 298 2.49 -22.51 -8.99
CA LYS A 298 1.37 -22.00 -9.79
C LYS A 298 0.52 -21.00 -9.00
N THR A 299 0.33 -21.26 -7.71
CA THR A 299 -0.48 -20.46 -6.81
C THR A 299 0.15 -20.41 -5.43
N TYR A 300 -0.22 -19.37 -4.67
CA TYR A 300 0.09 -19.27 -3.24
C TYR A 300 -1.15 -18.86 -2.45
N PRO A 301 -1.31 -19.35 -1.20
CA PRO A 301 -2.46 -19.03 -0.38
C PRO A 301 -2.31 -17.67 0.29
N VAL A 302 -3.43 -16.98 0.47
CA VAL A 302 -3.56 -15.81 1.36
C VAL A 302 -4.78 -16.05 2.23
N GLN A 303 -4.59 -16.00 3.55
CA GLN A 303 -5.63 -16.14 4.56
C GLN A 303 -5.83 -14.82 5.28
N LYS A 304 -7.08 -14.43 5.50
CA LYS A 304 -7.42 -13.20 6.24
C LYS A 304 -8.60 -13.48 7.16
N TYR A 305 -8.48 -12.94 8.36
CA TYR A 305 -9.50 -13.01 9.38
C TYR A 305 -9.67 -11.62 9.98
N ASN A 306 -10.88 -11.16 10.12
CA ASN A 306 -11.18 -9.86 10.71
C ASN A 306 -12.40 -9.95 11.62
N VAL A 307 -12.30 -9.35 12.79
CA VAL A 307 -13.43 -9.17 13.72
C VAL A 307 -13.56 -7.68 13.96
N ASN A 308 -14.76 -7.15 13.82
CA ASN A 308 -15.03 -5.79 14.22
C ASN A 308 -16.27 -5.69 15.09
N ILE A 309 -16.24 -4.73 16.00
CA ILE A 309 -17.33 -4.38 16.92
C ILE A 309 -17.58 -2.89 16.74
N ASN A 310 -18.78 -2.52 16.42
CA ASN A 310 -19.17 -1.12 16.28
C ASN A 310 -20.53 -0.87 16.91
N GLY A 311 -20.76 0.37 17.34
CA GLY A 311 -22.01 0.77 17.97
C GLY A 311 -21.94 2.18 18.53
N GLY A 312 -22.96 2.57 19.29
CA GLY A 312 -22.97 3.82 19.99
C GLY A 312 -24.26 4.12 20.71
N SER A 313 -24.15 4.95 21.74
CA SER A 313 -25.24 5.58 22.47
C SER A 313 -25.56 6.98 21.89
N ASP A 314 -26.34 7.75 22.61
CA ASP A 314 -26.58 9.19 22.34
C ASP A 314 -25.29 10.03 22.44
N LYS A 315 -24.35 9.65 23.32
CA LYS A 315 -23.13 10.40 23.64
C LYS A 315 -21.84 9.77 23.16
N ALA A 316 -21.80 8.44 23.03
CA ALA A 316 -20.59 7.72 22.72
C ALA A 316 -20.75 6.92 21.42
N THR A 317 -19.72 6.90 20.58
CA THR A 317 -19.62 5.97 19.44
C THR A 317 -18.28 5.27 19.47
N TYR A 318 -18.27 4.02 19.05
CA TYR A 318 -17.05 3.22 19.03
C TYR A 318 -17.01 2.29 17.81
N TYR A 319 -15.80 2.08 17.34
CA TYR A 319 -15.44 1.07 16.35
C TYR A 319 -14.13 0.43 16.79
N THR A 320 -14.11 -0.87 16.93
CA THR A 320 -12.91 -1.65 17.24
C THR A 320 -12.80 -2.79 16.24
N SER A 321 -11.63 -2.96 15.65
CA SER A 321 -11.34 -4.02 14.69
C SER A 321 -10.02 -4.69 15.04
N VAL A 322 -9.99 -6.01 14.86
CA VAL A 322 -8.78 -6.85 14.97
C VAL A 322 -8.70 -7.71 13.72
N GLY A 323 -7.59 -7.61 13.00
CA GLY A 323 -7.35 -8.35 11.78
C GLY A 323 -6.05 -9.15 11.82
N TYR A 324 -6.05 -10.29 11.15
CA TYR A 324 -4.88 -11.11 10.90
C TYR A 324 -4.83 -11.50 9.43
N MET A 325 -3.65 -11.44 8.84
CA MET A 325 -3.39 -11.88 7.47
C MET A 325 -2.10 -12.72 7.44
N ASP A 326 -2.17 -13.83 6.70
CA ASP A 326 -1.03 -14.68 6.38
C ASP A 326 -0.96 -14.84 4.86
N GLN A 327 0.15 -14.41 4.27
CA GLN A 327 0.42 -14.46 2.83
C GLN A 327 1.63 -15.35 2.57
N GLY A 328 1.40 -16.45 1.86
CA GLY A 328 2.46 -17.31 1.36
C GLY A 328 3.23 -16.68 0.19
N SER A 329 4.27 -17.37 -0.25
CA SER A 329 5.11 -16.97 -1.38
C SER A 329 4.84 -17.79 -2.63
N LEU A 330 5.06 -17.15 -3.77
CA LEU A 330 5.10 -17.81 -5.08
C LEU A 330 6.38 -18.65 -5.26
N MET A 331 7.46 -18.35 -4.52
CA MET A 331 8.72 -19.07 -4.61
C MET A 331 8.56 -20.52 -4.12
N ARG A 332 9.17 -21.48 -4.84
CA ARG A 332 9.13 -22.90 -4.49
C ARG A 332 10.14 -23.24 -3.40
N TYR A 333 11.30 -22.61 -3.43
CA TYR A 333 12.42 -22.81 -2.53
C TYR A 333 12.56 -21.64 -1.56
N GLY A 334 13.17 -21.89 -0.40
CA GLY A 334 13.31 -20.95 0.69
C GLY A 334 12.00 -20.71 1.46
N ASP A 335 12.14 -20.23 2.67
CA ASP A 335 11.02 -19.87 3.53
C ASP A 335 10.70 -18.37 3.35
N GLU A 336 9.73 -18.08 2.49
CA GLU A 336 9.28 -16.72 2.27
C GLU A 336 7.79 -16.61 2.60
N GLY A 337 7.43 -15.58 3.35
CA GLY A 337 6.04 -15.34 3.73
C GLY A 337 5.86 -14.02 4.47
N PHE A 338 4.63 -13.56 4.55
CA PHE A 338 4.30 -12.31 5.23
C PHE A 338 3.08 -12.48 6.12
N ARG A 339 3.21 -12.09 7.38
CA ARG A 339 2.13 -12.07 8.36
C ARG A 339 1.88 -10.66 8.84
N LYS A 340 0.62 -10.29 8.94
CA LYS A 340 0.19 -8.98 9.44
C LYS A 340 -0.90 -9.16 10.50
N PHE A 341 -0.69 -8.55 11.65
CA PHE A 341 -1.70 -8.33 12.67
C PHE A 341 -1.99 -6.84 12.73
N ASN A 342 -3.25 -6.47 12.78
CA ASN A 342 -3.68 -5.08 12.95
C ASN A 342 -4.80 -4.97 13.96
N MET A 343 -4.81 -3.88 14.71
CA MET A 343 -5.87 -3.48 15.62
C MET A 343 -6.16 -2.00 15.40
N VAL A 344 -7.42 -1.65 15.26
CA VAL A 344 -7.91 -0.27 15.18
C VAL A 344 -8.96 -0.07 16.26
N ASN A 345 -8.91 1.07 16.93
CA ASN A 345 -9.91 1.45 17.93
C ASN A 345 -10.21 2.94 17.82
N ASN A 346 -11.44 3.28 17.43
CA ASN A 346 -11.93 4.64 17.25
C ASN A 346 -13.08 4.89 18.25
N ILE A 347 -12.88 5.80 19.17
CA ILE A 347 -13.85 6.18 20.19
C ILE A 347 -14.12 7.67 20.06
N ASN A 348 -15.41 8.05 20.05
CA ASN A 348 -15.83 9.44 20.15
C ASN A 348 -16.80 9.58 21.33
N TYR A 349 -16.66 10.65 22.09
CA TYR A 349 -17.48 10.93 23.25
C TYR A 349 -17.88 12.40 23.30
N ASP A 350 -19.20 12.67 23.31
CA ASP A 350 -19.74 14.01 23.55
C ASP A 350 -19.80 14.27 25.06
N ILE A 351 -18.86 15.07 25.56
CA ILE A 351 -18.85 15.48 26.96
C ILE A 351 -20.09 16.31 27.26
N ASN A 352 -20.41 17.23 26.35
CA ASN A 352 -21.62 18.03 26.34
C ASN A 352 -21.95 18.48 24.90
N ASN A 353 -22.95 19.35 24.72
CA ASN A 353 -23.43 19.79 23.41
C ASN A 353 -22.43 20.64 22.60
N TRP A 354 -21.37 21.13 23.22
CA TRP A 354 -20.37 21.99 22.58
C TRP A 354 -18.94 21.41 22.65
N MET A 355 -18.76 20.25 23.28
CA MET A 355 -17.43 19.65 23.48
C MET A 355 -17.45 18.15 23.21
N ASN A 356 -16.67 17.73 22.24
CA ASN A 356 -16.47 16.34 21.88
C ASN A 356 -14.98 15.97 22.00
N VAL A 357 -14.70 14.80 22.52
CA VAL A 357 -13.36 14.20 22.60
C VAL A 357 -13.36 12.93 21.78
N SER A 358 -12.33 12.73 20.97
CA SER A 358 -12.14 11.49 20.25
C SER A 358 -10.73 10.93 20.43
N MET A 359 -10.63 9.61 20.46
CA MET A 359 -9.38 8.89 20.49
C MET A 359 -9.37 7.86 19.37
N LYS A 360 -8.30 7.88 18.58
CA LYS A 360 -8.04 6.88 17.54
C LYS A 360 -6.72 6.20 17.83
N THR A 361 -6.74 4.88 17.93
CA THR A 361 -5.55 4.07 18.17
C THR A 361 -5.43 3.04 17.06
N SER A 362 -4.24 2.89 16.50
CA SER A 362 -3.91 1.83 15.56
C SER A 362 -2.62 1.15 15.99
N TYR A 363 -2.62 -0.17 16.00
CA TYR A 363 -1.42 -0.98 16.18
C TYR A 363 -1.31 -1.98 15.03
N ILE A 364 -0.14 -2.00 14.40
CA ILE A 364 0.14 -2.87 13.28
C ILE A 364 1.45 -3.60 13.57
N ARG A 365 1.41 -4.92 13.50
CA ARG A 365 2.60 -5.76 13.54
C ARG A 365 2.72 -6.52 12.24
N THR A 366 3.89 -6.44 11.60
CA THR A 366 4.21 -7.25 10.43
C THR A 366 5.44 -8.11 10.68
N GLU A 367 5.41 -9.32 10.14
CA GLU A 367 6.53 -10.25 10.13
C GLU A 367 6.76 -10.68 8.68
N LEU A 368 7.96 -10.42 8.18
CA LEU A 368 8.41 -10.84 6.87
C LEU A 368 9.51 -11.87 7.05
N ASP A 369 9.23 -13.08 6.60
CA ASP A 369 10.23 -14.10 6.36
C ASP A 369 10.66 -13.99 4.89
N GLY A 370 11.94 -13.97 4.61
CA GLY A 370 12.48 -13.77 3.28
C GLY A 370 13.86 -14.39 3.12
N LEU A 371 14.42 -14.20 1.96
CA LEU A 371 15.73 -14.73 1.59
C LEU A 371 16.85 -13.87 2.18
N ALA A 372 17.98 -14.47 2.47
CA ALA A 372 19.15 -13.74 2.97
C ALA A 372 19.68 -12.71 1.97
N GLN A 373 19.46 -12.92 0.69
CA GLN A 373 19.84 -12.01 -0.39
C GLN A 373 18.62 -11.56 -1.19
N ASP A 374 18.41 -10.25 -1.32
CA ASP A 374 17.31 -9.65 -2.09
C ASP A 374 17.47 -9.79 -3.61
N ALA A 375 18.69 -10.07 -4.07
CA ALA A 375 19.03 -10.09 -5.48
C ALA A 375 18.35 -11.18 -6.31
N VAL A 376 17.75 -12.17 -5.67
CA VAL A 376 17.17 -13.36 -6.32
C VAL A 376 15.76 -13.10 -6.87
N HIS A 377 15.10 -12.01 -6.47
CA HIS A 377 13.75 -11.68 -6.95
C HIS A 377 13.72 -11.01 -8.33
N GLY A 378 14.88 -10.71 -8.92
CA GLY A 378 14.96 -10.09 -10.23
C GLY A 378 14.80 -11.13 -11.36
N GLU A 379 13.76 -11.00 -12.19
CA GLU A 379 13.58 -11.81 -13.40
C GLU A 379 14.84 -11.82 -14.31
N SER A 380 15.60 -10.72 -14.32
CA SER A 380 16.85 -10.58 -15.05
C SER A 380 17.93 -11.60 -14.64
N TRP A 381 17.97 -11.98 -13.37
CA TRP A 381 18.94 -12.95 -12.87
C TRP A 381 18.61 -14.38 -13.33
N ILE A 382 17.34 -14.76 -13.23
CA ILE A 382 16.90 -16.09 -13.70
C ILE A 382 17.15 -16.22 -15.21
N GLY A 383 16.89 -15.16 -15.99
CA GLY A 383 17.11 -15.17 -17.43
C GLY A 383 18.58 -15.13 -17.86
N ASN A 384 19.46 -14.50 -17.06
CA ASN A 384 20.86 -14.34 -17.42
C ASN A 384 21.78 -15.47 -16.94
N ASP A 385 21.54 -15.97 -15.72
CA ASP A 385 22.46 -16.87 -15.04
C ASP A 385 21.97 -18.33 -14.97
N THR A 386 20.66 -18.59 -15.17
CA THR A 386 20.14 -19.95 -15.30
C THR A 386 19.90 -20.29 -16.75
N GLN A 387 20.39 -21.43 -17.19
CA GLN A 387 20.24 -21.90 -18.57
C GLN A 387 19.39 -23.15 -18.60
N PRO A 388 18.58 -23.35 -19.66
CA PRO A 388 17.73 -24.53 -19.75
C PRO A 388 18.53 -25.83 -19.84
N LEU A 389 19.79 -25.78 -20.31
CA LEU A 389 20.67 -26.93 -20.34
C LEU A 389 21.07 -27.44 -18.96
N MET A 390 21.06 -26.58 -17.94
CA MET A 390 21.44 -26.96 -16.59
C MET A 390 20.28 -27.66 -15.87
N PRO A 391 20.43 -28.89 -15.40
CA PRO A 391 19.44 -29.56 -14.57
C PRO A 391 19.39 -28.90 -13.18
N VAL A 392 18.30 -29.05 -12.45
CA VAL A 392 18.19 -28.53 -11.08
C VAL A 392 19.15 -29.25 -10.13
N LYS A 393 19.26 -30.56 -10.30
CA LYS A 393 20.16 -31.42 -9.53
C LYS A 393 20.93 -32.37 -10.44
N HIS A 394 22.10 -32.74 -10.03
CA HIS A 394 22.86 -33.83 -10.61
C HIS A 394 22.14 -35.16 -10.37
N PRO A 395 22.49 -36.23 -11.12
CA PRO A 395 21.90 -37.56 -10.93
C PRO A 395 22.13 -38.14 -9.52
N ASP A 396 23.15 -37.72 -8.82
CA ASP A 396 23.48 -38.10 -7.43
C ASP A 396 22.66 -37.33 -6.37
N GLY A 397 21.83 -36.38 -6.78
CA GLY A 397 20.98 -35.57 -5.90
C GLY A 397 21.59 -34.27 -5.40
N ASN A 398 22.88 -34.01 -5.65
CA ASN A 398 23.51 -32.74 -5.34
C ASN A 398 22.96 -31.63 -6.23
N TRP A 399 22.98 -30.37 -5.73
CA TRP A 399 22.63 -29.21 -6.55
C TRP A 399 23.59 -29.07 -7.74
N SER A 400 23.05 -28.83 -8.92
CA SER A 400 23.85 -28.48 -10.08
C SER A 400 24.30 -27.01 -9.97
N GLY A 401 25.21 -26.61 -10.81
CA GLY A 401 25.75 -25.27 -10.86
C GLY A 401 27.24 -25.28 -10.69
N GLN A 402 27.93 -24.59 -11.59
CA GLN A 402 29.39 -24.51 -11.60
C GLN A 402 29.88 -23.36 -12.46
N GLY A 403 30.96 -22.76 -12.03
CA GLY A 403 31.60 -21.69 -12.79
C GLY A 403 30.68 -20.48 -12.92
N ASN A 404 30.26 -20.19 -14.15
CA ASN A 404 29.42 -19.03 -14.45
C ASN A 404 27.92 -19.30 -14.34
N TYR A 405 27.51 -20.52 -13.98
CA TYR A 405 26.09 -20.86 -13.85
C TYR A 405 25.66 -20.91 -12.41
N THR A 406 24.74 -20.06 -12.07
CA THR A 406 24.15 -20.01 -10.72
C THR A 406 22.88 -20.84 -10.71
N ASN A 407 22.84 -21.83 -9.83
CA ASN A 407 21.60 -22.55 -9.54
C ASN A 407 20.80 -21.78 -8.51
N PHE A 408 19.79 -21.02 -8.97
CA PHE A 408 18.97 -20.21 -8.08
C PHE A 408 18.08 -21.03 -7.14
N ALA A 409 17.72 -22.26 -7.48
CA ALA A 409 17.02 -23.14 -6.56
C ALA A 409 17.89 -23.46 -5.34
N ALA A 410 19.19 -23.76 -5.57
CA ALA A 410 20.16 -23.94 -4.51
C ALA A 410 20.40 -22.68 -3.67
N VAL A 411 20.49 -21.53 -4.34
CA VAL A 411 20.65 -20.23 -3.66
C VAL A 411 19.48 -19.95 -2.72
N LEU A 412 18.25 -20.16 -3.17
CA LEU A 412 17.05 -19.94 -2.37
C LEU A 412 16.97 -20.90 -1.17
N ASP A 413 17.39 -22.16 -1.36
CA ASP A 413 17.26 -23.20 -0.35
C ASP A 413 18.41 -23.15 0.69
N GLU A 414 19.63 -22.87 0.22
CA GLU A 414 20.83 -23.06 1.03
C GLU A 414 21.44 -21.77 1.62
N MET A 415 21.24 -20.59 1.00
CA MET A 415 21.98 -19.37 1.39
C MET A 415 21.46 -18.68 2.65
N GLY A 416 20.45 -19.25 3.31
CA GLY A 416 19.95 -18.74 4.58
C GLY A 416 18.70 -17.87 4.45
N SER A 417 18.42 -17.09 5.49
CA SER A 417 17.13 -16.41 5.64
C SER A 417 17.27 -14.99 6.19
N ARG A 418 16.24 -14.20 5.93
CA ARG A 418 16.01 -12.88 6.55
C ARG A 418 14.68 -12.92 7.30
N LYS A 419 14.68 -12.35 8.51
CA LYS A 419 13.45 -12.10 9.27
C LYS A 419 13.37 -10.62 9.60
N THR A 420 12.24 -9.99 9.30
CA THR A 420 11.99 -8.59 9.65
C THR A 420 10.67 -8.49 10.39
N THR A 421 10.71 -7.95 11.60
CA THR A 421 9.52 -7.66 12.40
C THR A 421 9.37 -6.15 12.54
N LYS A 422 8.18 -5.63 12.23
CA LYS A 422 7.84 -4.22 12.40
C LYS A 422 6.67 -4.10 13.36
N ASN A 423 6.75 -3.14 14.27
CA ASN A 423 5.66 -2.77 15.17
C ASN A 423 5.41 -1.27 14.98
N ASP A 424 4.19 -0.89 14.67
CA ASP A 424 3.80 0.48 14.38
C ASP A 424 2.59 0.84 15.22
N PHE A 425 2.77 1.73 16.20
CA PHE A 425 1.75 2.16 17.14
C PHE A 425 1.42 3.65 16.91
N TRP A 426 0.16 3.92 16.64
CA TRP A 426 -0.38 5.26 16.44
C TRP A 426 -1.46 5.55 17.48
N ASN A 427 -1.43 6.75 18.02
CA ASN A 427 -2.50 7.24 18.89
C ASN A 427 -2.75 8.72 18.59
N THR A 428 -4.00 9.07 18.30
CA THR A 428 -4.46 10.44 18.10
C THR A 428 -5.54 10.76 19.11
N LEU A 429 -5.31 11.79 19.90
CA LEU A 429 -6.31 12.39 20.79
C LEU A 429 -6.79 13.70 20.16
N ALA A 430 -8.10 13.85 19.96
CA ALA A 430 -8.66 15.05 19.38
C ALA A 430 -9.77 15.64 20.26
N LEU A 431 -9.84 16.96 20.28
CA LEU A 431 -10.84 17.78 20.95
C LEU A 431 -11.52 18.67 19.91
N LYS A 432 -12.84 18.59 19.85
CA LYS A 432 -13.67 19.49 19.04
C LYS A 432 -14.55 20.33 19.95
N LEU A 433 -14.50 21.64 19.77
CA LEU A 433 -15.31 22.61 20.50
C LEU A 433 -16.22 23.38 19.54
N THR A 434 -17.49 23.52 19.91
CA THR A 434 -18.49 24.32 19.17
C THR A 434 -19.13 25.32 20.11
N PRO A 435 -18.36 26.33 20.62
CA PRO A 435 -18.79 27.21 21.72
C PRO A 435 -19.89 28.19 21.31
N LEU A 436 -19.97 28.49 20.01
CA LEU A 436 -20.96 29.40 19.43
C LEU A 436 -21.48 28.82 18.12
N LYS A 437 -22.70 29.22 17.74
CA LYS A 437 -23.26 28.81 16.43
C LYS A 437 -22.36 29.26 15.30
N GLY A 438 -21.96 28.33 14.45
CA GLY A 438 -21.09 28.57 13.31
C GLY A 438 -19.58 28.50 13.62
N LEU A 439 -19.15 28.56 14.89
CA LEU A 439 -17.73 28.44 15.26
C LEU A 439 -17.39 27.02 15.70
N THR A 440 -16.42 26.43 15.02
CA THR A 440 -15.83 25.14 15.39
C THR A 440 -14.33 25.33 15.61
N ILE A 441 -13.80 24.78 16.71
CA ILE A 441 -12.36 24.76 17.00
C ILE A 441 -11.97 23.29 17.17
N ASN A 442 -10.95 22.86 16.44
CA ASN A 442 -10.42 21.50 16.48
C ASN A 442 -8.96 21.54 16.94
N MET A 443 -8.62 20.63 17.82
CA MET A 443 -7.25 20.43 18.29
C MET A 443 -7.00 18.94 18.30
N ASP A 444 -5.91 18.49 17.70
CA ASP A 444 -5.49 17.10 17.80
C ASP A 444 -3.99 16.98 18.05
N TYR A 445 -3.63 15.92 18.73
CA TYR A 445 -2.26 15.52 18.97
C TYR A 445 -2.12 14.04 18.62
N THR A 446 -1.19 13.75 17.72
CA THR A 446 -0.85 12.42 17.31
C THR A 446 0.55 12.04 17.76
N PHE A 447 0.65 10.88 18.37
CA PHE A 447 1.91 10.21 18.70
C PHE A 447 2.04 8.92 17.92
N ASN A 448 3.22 8.68 17.32
CA ASN A 448 3.57 7.40 16.71
C ASN A 448 4.89 6.90 17.27
N TYR A 449 4.93 5.61 17.52
CA TYR A 449 6.16 4.87 17.81
C TYR A 449 6.26 3.69 16.86
N TYR A 450 7.32 3.69 16.06
CA TYR A 450 7.65 2.60 15.14
C TYR A 450 8.92 1.92 15.60
N ALA A 451 8.94 0.59 15.58
CA ALA A 451 10.11 -0.23 15.89
C ALA A 451 10.25 -1.34 14.84
N GLU A 452 11.42 -1.43 14.23
CA GLU A 452 11.78 -2.47 13.29
C GLU A 452 12.97 -3.25 13.83
N HIS A 453 12.90 -4.57 13.74
CA HIS A 453 13.99 -5.49 14.03
C HIS A 453 14.21 -6.41 12.83
N GLY A 454 15.41 -6.38 12.28
CA GLY A 454 15.85 -7.21 11.17
C GLY A 454 16.93 -8.20 11.62
N LYS A 455 16.85 -9.44 11.18
CA LYS A 455 17.91 -10.45 11.34
C LYS A 455 18.15 -11.13 10.00
N VAL A 456 19.39 -11.13 9.54
CA VAL A 456 19.85 -11.82 8.33
C VAL A 456 20.83 -12.91 8.76
N HIS A 457 20.56 -14.12 8.34
CA HIS A 457 21.42 -15.28 8.51
C HIS A 457 21.93 -15.71 7.14
N ARG A 458 23.21 -15.50 6.86
CA ARG A 458 23.88 -15.91 5.62
C ARG A 458 24.58 -17.24 5.85
N LYS A 459 24.27 -18.23 5.02
CA LYS A 459 24.91 -19.55 5.02
C LYS A 459 25.80 -19.70 3.80
N THR A 460 26.85 -20.45 3.94
CA THR A 460 27.64 -20.97 2.80
C THR A 460 27.12 -22.33 2.38
N PHE A 461 27.18 -22.67 1.11
CA PHE A 461 26.91 -24.02 0.64
C PHE A 461 28.01 -24.50 -0.33
N ASN A 462 28.14 -25.81 -0.42
CA ASN A 462 29.16 -26.47 -1.21
C ASN A 462 28.63 -26.82 -2.58
N GLU A 463 29.46 -26.65 -3.60
CA GLU A 463 29.24 -27.17 -4.94
C GLU A 463 29.97 -28.50 -5.13
N TYR A 464 29.34 -29.45 -5.82
CA TYR A 464 29.84 -30.77 -6.05
C TYR A 464 29.85 -31.08 -7.55
N GLY A 465 30.83 -31.86 -8.00
CA GLY A 465 30.86 -32.40 -9.34
C GLY A 465 29.83 -33.54 -9.57
N ILE A 466 29.63 -33.95 -10.81
CA ILE A 466 28.75 -35.07 -11.13
C ILE A 466 29.25 -36.43 -10.59
N ASP A 467 30.51 -36.47 -10.16
CA ASP A 467 31.15 -37.61 -9.48
C ASP A 467 30.97 -37.54 -7.95
N GLY A 468 30.18 -36.61 -7.44
CA GLY A 468 29.91 -36.40 -6.02
C GLY A 468 31.08 -35.81 -5.25
N LYS A 469 32.19 -35.44 -5.90
CA LYS A 469 33.32 -34.82 -5.21
C LYS A 469 33.09 -33.34 -4.98
N PHE A 470 33.51 -32.88 -3.82
CA PHE A 470 33.56 -31.45 -3.50
C PHE A 470 34.41 -30.68 -4.51
N LEU A 471 33.86 -29.61 -5.06
CA LEU A 471 34.55 -28.70 -5.96
C LEU A 471 34.97 -27.44 -5.23
N GLN A 472 34.03 -26.72 -4.71
CA GLN A 472 34.26 -25.45 -4.01
C GLN A 472 33.07 -25.09 -3.13
N VAL A 473 33.26 -24.08 -2.29
CA VAL A 473 32.14 -23.36 -1.66
C VAL A 473 31.64 -22.32 -2.64
N PHE A 474 30.35 -22.26 -2.89
CA PHE A 474 29.76 -21.26 -3.80
C PHE A 474 30.20 -19.84 -3.45
N GLN A 475 30.81 -19.16 -4.43
CA GLN A 475 31.54 -17.89 -4.18
C GLN A 475 30.66 -16.80 -3.60
N HIS A 476 29.42 -16.66 -4.08
CA HIS A 476 28.49 -15.62 -3.62
C HIS A 476 27.85 -15.95 -2.26
N SER A 477 28.06 -17.14 -1.72
CA SER A 477 27.63 -17.50 -0.38
C SER A 477 28.65 -17.12 0.71
N ARG A 478 29.83 -16.68 0.32
CA ARG A 478 30.90 -16.27 1.25
C ARG A 478 30.90 -14.77 1.52
N PRO A 479 31.26 -14.36 2.75
CA PRO A 479 31.38 -15.21 3.94
C PRO A 479 30.01 -15.56 4.52
N SER A 480 29.90 -16.70 5.25
CA SER A 480 28.75 -16.93 6.14
C SER A 480 28.73 -15.82 7.20
N GLY A 481 27.56 -15.53 7.76
CA GLY A 481 27.49 -14.48 8.76
C GLY A 481 26.10 -14.24 9.32
N VAL A 482 26.05 -13.41 10.32
CA VAL A 482 24.80 -12.93 10.90
C VAL A 482 24.82 -11.40 11.00
N SER A 483 23.70 -10.80 10.67
CA SER A 483 23.48 -9.35 10.79
C SER A 483 22.18 -9.12 11.54
N GLU A 484 22.20 -8.21 12.51
CA GLU A 484 20.99 -7.74 13.20
C GLU A 484 20.92 -6.21 13.10
N SER A 485 19.72 -5.72 12.86
CA SER A 485 19.44 -4.30 12.78
C SER A 485 18.21 -3.93 13.59
N GLN A 486 18.23 -2.75 14.16
CA GLN A 486 17.10 -2.17 14.86
C GLN A 486 16.93 -0.73 14.42
N ALA A 487 15.70 -0.34 14.08
CA ALA A 487 15.33 1.04 13.81
C ALA A 487 14.13 1.43 14.67
N ASN A 488 14.16 2.63 15.23
CA ASN A 488 13.06 3.17 16.02
C ASN A 488 12.76 4.60 15.54
N ASP A 489 11.49 4.87 15.24
CA ASP A 489 10.99 6.20 14.93
C ASP A 489 10.06 6.68 16.04
N THR A 490 10.18 7.94 16.37
CA THR A 490 9.19 8.66 17.18
C THR A 490 8.69 9.84 16.37
N TYR A 491 7.37 9.88 16.13
CA TYR A 491 6.74 10.96 15.41
C TYR A 491 5.66 11.61 16.27
N ASN A 492 5.61 12.94 16.23
CA ASN A 492 4.61 13.73 16.90
C ASN A 492 4.03 14.74 15.92
N ALA A 493 2.71 14.89 15.92
CA ALA A 493 2.00 15.91 15.17
C ALA A 493 0.99 16.63 16.05
N PHE A 494 0.94 17.94 15.94
CA PHE A 494 -0.03 18.78 16.61
C PHE A 494 -0.73 19.66 15.59
N ASN A 495 -2.06 19.64 15.59
CA ASN A 495 -2.92 20.50 14.78
C ASN A 495 -3.84 21.33 15.71
N LEU A 496 -3.97 22.60 15.37
CA LEU A 496 -4.97 23.48 15.96
C LEU A 496 -5.58 24.32 14.84
N PHE A 497 -6.88 24.18 14.62
CA PHE A 497 -7.56 24.98 13.60
C PHE A 497 -8.99 25.30 14.02
N GLY A 498 -9.47 26.44 13.56
CA GLY A 498 -10.84 26.85 13.77
C GLY A 498 -11.48 27.29 12.48
N ASP A 499 -12.76 27.04 12.32
CA ASP A 499 -13.58 27.52 11.23
C ASP A 499 -14.83 28.24 11.74
N TYR A 500 -15.22 29.28 11.01
CA TYR A 500 -16.43 30.02 11.27
C TYR A 500 -17.30 30.07 10.02
N GLU A 501 -18.55 29.64 10.16
CA GLU A 501 -19.54 29.59 9.07
C GLU A 501 -20.62 30.66 9.30
N LEU A 502 -20.91 31.43 8.26
CA LEU A 502 -21.91 32.49 8.29
C LEU A 502 -22.75 32.50 7.01
N THR A 503 -24.08 32.48 7.16
CA THR A 503 -25.01 32.62 6.05
C THR A 503 -25.81 33.93 6.21
N LEU A 504 -25.72 34.82 5.21
CA LEU A 504 -26.44 36.11 5.15
C LEU A 504 -27.27 36.16 3.87
N GLY A 505 -28.52 35.78 3.98
CA GLY A 505 -29.41 35.68 2.82
C GLY A 505 -28.90 34.65 1.80
N LYS A 506 -28.49 35.14 0.61
CA LYS A 506 -27.92 34.27 -0.43
C LYS A 506 -26.38 34.10 -0.36
N HIS A 507 -25.74 34.74 0.60
CA HIS A 507 -24.29 34.72 0.78
C HIS A 507 -23.93 33.71 1.86
N TYR A 508 -23.06 32.77 1.53
CA TYR A 508 -22.47 31.83 2.46
C TYR A 508 -20.96 32.07 2.53
N PHE A 509 -20.45 32.17 3.74
CA PHE A 509 -19.01 32.31 4.04
C PHE A 509 -18.58 31.21 4.99
N LYS A 510 -17.44 30.62 4.72
CA LYS A 510 -16.71 29.76 5.68
C LYS A 510 -15.26 30.19 5.68
N VAL A 511 -14.75 30.62 6.82
CA VAL A 511 -13.36 31.04 7.01
C VAL A 511 -12.71 30.08 7.98
N MET A 512 -11.55 29.56 7.62
CA MET A 512 -10.74 28.66 8.44
C MET A 512 -9.34 29.25 8.61
N ALA A 513 -8.76 29.10 9.79
CA ALA A 513 -7.34 29.35 10.03
C ALA A 513 -6.80 28.26 10.97
N GLY A 514 -5.53 27.92 10.80
CA GLY A 514 -4.94 26.86 11.60
C GLY A 514 -3.42 26.88 11.65
N TYR A 515 -2.92 26.07 12.57
CA TYR A 515 -1.52 25.82 12.83
C TYR A 515 -1.26 24.31 12.85
N ASN A 516 -0.15 23.88 12.26
CA ASN A 516 0.32 22.50 12.28
C ASN A 516 1.80 22.48 12.66
N GLN A 517 2.19 21.52 13.48
CA GLN A 517 3.59 21.22 13.78
C GLN A 517 3.82 19.73 13.79
N GLU A 518 4.92 19.30 13.18
CA GLU A 518 5.33 17.90 13.14
C GLU A 518 6.80 17.76 13.46
N THR A 519 7.14 16.68 14.15
CA THR A 519 8.52 16.29 14.43
C THR A 519 8.69 14.80 14.22
N LYS A 520 9.81 14.38 13.67
CA LYS A 520 10.20 12.98 13.59
C LYS A 520 11.64 12.82 14.05
N HIS A 521 11.90 11.79 14.82
CA HIS A 521 13.22 11.36 15.23
C HIS A 521 13.38 9.88 14.91
N THR A 522 14.41 9.54 14.16
CA THR A 522 14.75 8.18 13.72
C THR A 522 16.08 7.78 14.29
N ARG A 523 16.15 6.63 14.92
CA ARG A 523 17.40 6.00 15.39
C ARG A 523 17.55 4.63 14.79
N GLY A 524 18.74 4.36 14.27
CA GLY A 524 19.13 3.07 13.75
C GLY A 524 20.36 2.53 14.46
N PHE A 525 20.41 1.23 14.63
CA PHE A 525 21.57 0.48 15.08
C PHE A 525 21.69 -0.80 14.27
N SER A 526 22.89 -1.17 13.86
CA SER A 526 23.16 -2.44 13.19
C SER A 526 24.48 -3.02 13.66
N ALA A 527 24.51 -4.34 13.74
CA ALA A 527 25.72 -5.09 13.97
C ALA A 527 25.74 -6.32 13.07
N SER A 528 26.92 -6.70 12.59
CA SER A 528 27.09 -7.94 11.86
C SER A 528 28.43 -8.56 12.18
N ARG A 529 28.53 -9.86 12.00
CA ARG A 529 29.77 -10.62 12.13
C ARG A 529 29.79 -11.76 11.13
N ASP A 530 30.92 -11.88 10.46
CA ASP A 530 31.15 -12.88 9.44
C ASP A 530 31.80 -14.14 10.01
N GLU A 531 31.88 -15.20 9.18
CA GLU A 531 32.52 -16.47 9.47
C GLU A 531 31.92 -17.21 10.67
N LEU A 532 30.68 -17.70 10.48
CA LEU A 532 30.04 -18.56 11.46
C LEU A 532 30.82 -19.87 11.64
N ILE A 533 31.00 -20.32 12.87
CA ILE A 533 31.61 -21.65 13.19
C ILE A 533 30.72 -22.81 12.69
N SER A 534 29.43 -22.61 12.52
CA SER A 534 28.45 -23.51 11.92
C SER A 534 27.35 -22.73 11.24
N ASN A 535 26.92 -23.19 10.05
CA ASN A 535 25.78 -22.65 9.35
C ASN A 535 24.46 -22.77 10.12
N ASP A 536 24.38 -23.69 11.09
CA ASP A 536 23.15 -23.93 11.86
C ASP A 536 23.06 -23.09 13.14
N LEU A 537 24.11 -22.31 13.44
CA LEU A 537 24.16 -21.49 14.63
C LEU A 537 24.27 -19.98 14.30
N PRO A 538 23.13 -19.31 13.97
CA PRO A 538 23.12 -17.89 13.58
C PRO A 538 23.27 -16.96 14.78
N SER A 539 24.46 -16.93 15.37
CA SER A 539 24.79 -16.10 16.52
C SER A 539 26.09 -15.32 16.26
N MET A 540 26.09 -14.02 16.54
CA MET A 540 27.31 -13.20 16.45
C MET A 540 28.40 -13.70 17.40
N ASN A 541 28.02 -14.32 18.53
CA ASN A 541 28.98 -14.90 19.47
C ASN A 541 29.63 -16.18 18.95
N ALA A 542 28.96 -16.86 18.01
CA ALA A 542 29.44 -18.07 17.35
C ALA A 542 30.04 -17.77 15.95
N ALA A 543 30.57 -16.58 15.75
CA ALA A 543 31.26 -16.16 14.54
C ALA A 543 32.68 -15.72 14.86
N THR A 544 33.61 -15.94 13.95
CA THR A 544 35.05 -15.70 14.15
C THR A 544 35.61 -14.55 13.33
N GLY A 545 34.90 -14.13 12.27
CA GLY A 545 35.35 -13.11 11.35
C GLY A 545 35.15 -11.67 11.83
N GLU A 546 35.24 -10.75 10.90
CA GLU A 546 35.16 -9.30 11.12
C GLU A 546 33.82 -8.89 11.74
N LYS A 547 33.90 -7.86 12.57
CA LYS A 547 32.76 -7.27 13.27
C LYS A 547 32.46 -5.90 12.64
N TYR A 548 31.22 -5.69 12.27
CA TYR A 548 30.76 -4.41 11.74
C TYR A 548 29.66 -3.86 12.65
N VAL A 549 29.76 -2.59 12.99
CA VAL A 549 28.78 -1.90 13.83
C VAL A 549 28.51 -0.55 13.20
N GLY A 550 27.24 -0.20 13.12
CA GLY A 550 26.79 1.09 12.61
C GLY A 550 25.63 1.65 13.39
N ASN A 551 25.48 2.96 13.39
CA ASN A 551 24.32 3.65 13.93
C ASN A 551 23.94 4.85 13.05
N SER A 552 22.69 5.25 13.15
CA SER A 552 22.16 6.49 12.59
C SER A 552 21.28 7.19 13.62
N ASP A 553 21.26 8.51 13.59
CA ASP A 553 20.42 9.35 14.44
C ASP A 553 20.03 10.60 13.64
N ASP A 554 18.78 10.66 13.20
CA ASP A 554 18.27 11.71 12.33
C ASP A 554 16.97 12.29 12.89
N SER A 555 16.77 13.59 12.67
CA SER A 555 15.53 14.25 13.07
C SER A 555 15.12 15.35 12.12
N TRP A 556 13.83 15.58 11.98
CA TRP A 556 13.31 16.74 11.27
C TRP A 556 12.10 17.33 11.99
N ALA A 557 11.82 18.58 11.70
CA ALA A 557 10.66 19.30 12.19
C ALA A 557 10.07 20.18 11.09
N THR A 558 8.75 20.30 11.08
CA THR A 558 8.02 21.26 10.25
C THR A 558 7.03 22.05 11.09
N ARG A 559 6.79 23.30 10.69
CA ARG A 559 5.75 24.16 11.25
C ARG A 559 5.02 24.87 10.14
N SER A 560 3.72 25.05 10.28
CA SER A 560 2.93 25.71 9.24
C SER A 560 1.77 26.48 9.81
N GLY A 561 1.50 27.64 9.21
CA GLY A 561 0.25 28.36 9.39
C GLY A 561 -0.55 28.32 8.09
N PHE A 562 -1.86 28.12 8.17
CA PHE A 562 -2.71 28.02 6.98
C PHE A 562 -4.05 28.70 7.17
N PHE A 563 -4.66 29.10 6.06
CA PHE A 563 -6.02 29.62 6.04
C PHE A 563 -6.77 29.15 4.81
N ARG A 564 -8.10 29.13 4.90
CA ARG A 564 -9.04 28.89 3.80
C ARG A 564 -10.22 29.81 3.92
N VAL A 565 -10.64 30.39 2.80
CA VAL A 565 -11.87 31.17 2.67
C VAL A 565 -12.71 30.54 1.58
N ASN A 566 -13.89 30.07 1.95
CA ASN A 566 -14.91 29.63 1.01
C ASN A 566 -16.04 30.66 0.99
N TYR A 567 -16.44 31.07 -0.20
CA TYR A 567 -17.59 31.93 -0.45
C TYR A 567 -18.51 31.32 -1.48
N SER A 568 -19.80 31.35 -1.22
CA SER A 568 -20.82 30.95 -2.18
C SER A 568 -21.93 32.00 -2.23
N PHE A 569 -22.33 32.36 -3.47
CA PHE A 569 -23.48 33.21 -3.72
C PHE A 569 -24.60 32.42 -4.35
N ALA A 570 -25.75 32.39 -3.70
CA ALA A 570 -26.99 31.72 -4.16
C ALA A 570 -26.76 30.22 -4.48
N ASP A 571 -25.76 29.57 -3.91
CA ASP A 571 -25.28 28.21 -4.22
C ASP A 571 -24.90 27.97 -5.68
N ARG A 572 -24.68 29.04 -6.47
CA ARG A 572 -24.34 28.98 -7.89
C ARG A 572 -22.91 29.38 -8.17
N TYR A 573 -22.44 30.45 -7.56
CA TYR A 573 -21.08 30.99 -7.75
C TYR A 573 -20.26 30.65 -6.54
N LEU A 574 -19.18 29.91 -6.76
CA LEU A 574 -18.31 29.39 -5.71
C LEU A 574 -16.93 30.00 -5.87
N LEU A 575 -16.35 30.46 -4.77
CA LEU A 575 -14.97 30.92 -4.68
C LEU A 575 -14.30 30.24 -3.50
N GLU A 576 -13.10 29.72 -3.71
CA GLU A 576 -12.23 29.23 -2.64
C GLU A 576 -10.84 29.87 -2.77
N VAL A 577 -10.31 30.37 -1.68
CA VAL A 577 -8.95 30.91 -1.55
C VAL A 577 -8.26 30.18 -0.40
N ASN A 578 -7.09 29.60 -0.67
CA ASN A 578 -6.26 28.97 0.33
C ASN A 578 -4.87 29.62 0.35
N GLY A 579 -4.26 29.61 1.50
CA GLY A 579 -2.86 29.97 1.67
C GLY A 579 -2.25 29.17 2.81
N ARG A 580 -1.02 28.69 2.59
CA ARG A 580 -0.23 27.98 3.60
C ARG A 580 1.21 28.48 3.58
N TYR A 581 1.71 28.78 4.76
CA TYR A 581 3.10 29.14 5.01
C TYR A 581 3.78 28.02 5.76
N ASP A 582 4.72 27.35 5.09
CA ASP A 582 5.46 26.20 5.60
C ASP A 582 6.89 26.60 6.00
N LEU A 583 7.37 26.07 7.13
CA LEU A 583 8.77 26.09 7.54
C LEU A 583 9.25 24.66 7.71
N SER A 584 10.42 24.31 7.13
CA SER A 584 10.99 22.98 7.24
C SER A 584 12.45 23.04 7.67
N SER A 585 12.82 22.22 8.67
CA SER A 585 14.21 22.09 9.11
C SER A 585 15.11 21.41 8.08
N LYS A 586 14.54 20.78 7.06
CA LYS A 586 15.27 20.07 5.99
C LYS A 586 16.05 21.00 5.06
N PHE A 587 15.79 22.31 5.14
CA PHE A 587 16.43 23.33 4.32
C PHE A 587 17.30 24.29 5.13
N PRO A 588 18.28 25.00 4.50
CA PRO A 588 19.10 26.00 5.19
C PRO A 588 18.22 27.11 5.79
N LYS A 589 18.77 27.78 6.80
CA LYS A 589 18.01 28.73 7.61
C LYS A 589 17.31 29.81 6.79
N ASP A 590 17.93 30.27 5.72
CA ASP A 590 17.42 31.37 4.88
C ASP A 590 16.37 30.89 3.86
N ASP A 591 16.34 29.59 3.54
CA ASP A 591 15.42 28.97 2.56
C ASP A 591 14.38 28.03 3.19
N ARG A 592 14.23 28.07 4.52
CA ARG A 592 13.30 27.18 5.26
C ARG A 592 11.84 27.42 5.03
N SER A 593 11.48 28.60 4.53
CA SER A 593 10.11 29.04 4.46
C SER A 593 9.59 29.13 3.04
N VAL A 594 8.33 28.74 2.85
CA VAL A 594 7.66 28.88 1.56
C VAL A 594 6.19 29.15 1.78
N PHE A 595 5.63 30.04 0.91
CA PHE A 595 4.19 30.32 0.87
C PHE A 595 3.57 29.66 -0.36
N SER A 596 2.49 28.89 -0.13
CA SER A 596 1.75 28.14 -1.14
C SER A 596 0.33 28.71 -1.27
N PRO A 597 0.07 29.69 -2.17
CA PRO A 597 -1.27 30.21 -2.42
C PRO A 597 -2.03 29.36 -3.42
N SER A 598 -3.36 29.30 -3.29
CA SER A 598 -4.24 28.80 -4.32
C SER A 598 -5.61 29.46 -4.30
N PHE A 599 -6.26 29.48 -5.45
CA PHE A 599 -7.64 29.95 -5.60
C PHE A 599 -8.37 29.12 -6.65
N SER A 600 -9.67 28.97 -6.45
CA SER A 600 -10.53 28.29 -7.39
C SER A 600 -11.91 28.95 -7.47
N LEU A 601 -12.49 28.88 -8.66
CA LEU A 601 -13.81 29.39 -9.00
C LEU A 601 -14.68 28.25 -9.52
N GLY A 602 -15.96 28.28 -9.15
CA GLY A 602 -16.96 27.36 -9.65
C GLY A 602 -18.25 28.08 -10.02
N TRP A 603 -18.85 27.68 -11.15
CA TRP A 603 -20.14 28.17 -11.58
C TRP A 603 -21.07 26.99 -11.89
N LYS A 604 -22.14 26.84 -11.10
CA LYS A 604 -23.17 25.82 -11.32
C LYS A 604 -24.20 26.33 -12.36
N LEU A 605 -23.95 26.04 -13.61
CA LEU A 605 -24.82 26.40 -14.72
C LEU A 605 -26.22 25.77 -14.59
N SER A 606 -26.29 24.54 -14.10
CA SER A 606 -27.57 23.83 -13.88
C SER A 606 -28.52 24.53 -12.92
N GLU A 607 -28.00 25.42 -12.06
CA GLU A 607 -28.82 26.21 -11.12
C GLU A 607 -29.29 27.55 -11.69
N GLU A 608 -28.86 27.94 -12.89
CA GLU A 608 -29.33 29.12 -13.53
C GLU A 608 -30.73 28.94 -14.13
N SER A 609 -31.64 29.89 -13.87
CA SER A 609 -33.03 29.80 -14.34
C SER A 609 -33.14 29.74 -15.85
N TRP A 610 -32.29 30.47 -16.55
CA TRP A 610 -32.26 30.50 -18.04
C TRP A 610 -31.71 29.18 -18.63
N PHE A 611 -30.96 28.37 -17.88
CA PHE A 611 -30.45 27.07 -18.31
C PHE A 611 -31.38 25.93 -17.90
N LYS A 612 -31.93 25.98 -16.70
CA LYS A 612 -32.80 24.95 -16.11
C LYS A 612 -34.13 24.80 -16.85
N GLN A 613 -34.73 25.92 -17.30
CA GLN A 613 -36.01 25.91 -18.02
C GLN A 613 -35.93 25.26 -19.41
N PRO A 614 -34.99 25.63 -20.30
CA PRO A 614 -34.88 25.01 -21.62
C PRO A 614 -34.45 23.55 -21.62
N THR A 615 -33.69 23.13 -20.66
CA THR A 615 -33.18 21.76 -20.56
C THR A 615 -34.16 20.79 -19.89
N ASN A 616 -35.26 21.32 -19.34
CA ASN A 616 -36.34 20.55 -18.70
C ASN A 616 -35.82 19.47 -17.70
N GLY A 617 -34.71 19.79 -16.97
CA GLY A 617 -34.10 18.89 -16.01
C GLY A 617 -33.26 17.76 -16.60
N PHE A 618 -32.91 17.84 -17.91
CA PHE A 618 -32.03 16.82 -18.53
C PHE A 618 -30.62 16.74 -17.88
N PHE A 619 -30.14 17.88 -17.36
CA PHE A 619 -28.89 17.92 -16.62
C PHE A 619 -29.16 18.06 -15.13
N ASP A 620 -28.83 17.06 -14.34
CA ASP A 620 -28.91 17.11 -12.87
C ASP A 620 -27.85 18.08 -12.30
N GLU A 621 -26.62 18.00 -12.78
CA GLU A 621 -25.53 18.92 -12.41
C GLU A 621 -24.65 19.26 -13.62
N LEU A 622 -24.55 20.54 -13.93
CA LEU A 622 -23.56 21.09 -14.85
C LEU A 622 -22.79 22.23 -14.18
N LYS A 623 -21.48 22.02 -13.95
CA LYS A 623 -20.61 22.98 -13.28
C LYS A 623 -19.34 23.24 -14.07
N ILE A 624 -19.03 24.51 -14.32
CA ILE A 624 -17.74 24.97 -14.84
C ILE A 624 -16.87 25.36 -13.66
N ARG A 625 -15.60 24.98 -13.69
CA ARG A 625 -14.62 25.34 -12.66
C ARG A 625 -13.27 25.69 -13.26
N ALA A 626 -12.57 26.60 -12.59
CA ALA A 626 -11.20 26.97 -12.88
C ALA A 626 -10.41 27.05 -11.58
N SER A 627 -9.17 26.59 -11.59
CA SER A 627 -8.31 26.63 -10.40
C SER A 627 -6.88 26.97 -10.78
N TYR A 628 -6.21 27.68 -9.87
CA TYR A 628 -4.79 27.97 -9.93
C TYR A 628 -4.19 27.76 -8.54
N GLY A 629 -2.97 27.22 -8.48
CA GLY A 629 -2.26 27.05 -7.21
C GLY A 629 -0.79 26.81 -7.44
N SER A 630 0.01 27.28 -6.48
CA SER A 630 1.44 27.01 -6.40
C SER A 630 1.73 26.13 -5.21
N LEU A 631 2.46 25.05 -5.41
CA LEU A 631 2.90 24.11 -4.37
C LEU A 631 4.42 24.02 -4.39
N ALA A 632 5.03 24.08 -3.22
CA ALA A 632 6.42 23.74 -3.05
C ALA A 632 6.58 22.21 -2.87
N ASN A 633 7.80 21.72 -3.00
CA ASN A 633 8.15 20.33 -2.74
C ASN A 633 9.24 20.26 -1.66
N GLN A 634 8.99 19.50 -0.60
CA GLN A 634 9.99 19.22 0.45
C GLN A 634 10.44 17.75 0.49
N ALA A 635 10.02 16.94 -0.49
CA ALA A 635 10.55 15.58 -0.66
C ALA A 635 11.99 15.67 -1.18
N LEU A 636 12.93 15.12 -0.42
CA LEU A 636 14.34 15.05 -0.77
C LEU A 636 14.73 13.58 -0.88
N ASP A 637 15.24 13.16 -2.04
CA ASP A 637 15.61 11.76 -2.27
C ASP A 637 16.96 11.41 -1.60
N ASN A 638 17.82 12.42 -1.34
CA ASN A 638 19.18 12.25 -0.83
C ASN A 638 19.31 12.48 0.69
N GLY A 639 18.23 12.17 1.44
CA GLY A 639 18.24 12.36 2.89
C GLY A 639 17.86 13.76 3.36
N TRP A 640 17.72 13.89 4.67
CA TRP A 640 17.42 15.18 5.30
C TRP A 640 18.72 15.98 5.40
N TYR A 641 18.66 17.30 5.23
CA TYR A 641 19.83 18.17 5.30
C TYR A 641 20.83 18.02 4.14
N ALA A 642 20.36 17.80 2.92
CA ALA A 642 21.18 17.71 1.71
C ALA A 642 22.07 18.96 1.45
N TYR A 643 21.80 20.06 2.15
CA TYR A 643 22.58 21.30 2.08
C TYR A 643 23.84 21.29 2.97
N LEU A 644 23.99 20.30 3.86
CA LEU A 644 25.17 20.17 4.68
C LEU A 644 26.27 19.44 3.90
N SER A 645 27.49 20.00 3.93
CA SER A 645 28.65 19.30 3.43
C SER A 645 28.98 18.14 4.37
N ASN A 646 28.94 16.93 3.86
CA ASN A 646 29.29 15.75 4.61
C ASN A 646 30.74 15.32 4.28
N TYR A 647 31.44 14.86 5.28
CA TYR A 647 32.74 14.23 5.13
C TYR A 647 32.58 12.72 5.29
N GLY A 648 32.89 11.98 4.23
CA GLY A 648 33.07 10.54 4.31
C GLY A 648 34.50 10.19 4.70
N THR A 649 34.69 9.10 5.43
CA THR A 649 36.03 8.52 5.67
C THR A 649 36.19 7.32 4.74
N GLY A 650 37.28 7.31 3.97
CA GLY A 650 37.60 6.22 3.04
C GLY A 650 39.10 5.90 3.10
N THR A 651 39.44 4.67 2.71
CA THR A 651 40.84 4.23 2.55
C THR A 651 41.39 4.76 1.21
N LEU A 652 42.40 5.56 1.25
CA LEU A 652 43.15 5.94 0.04
C LEU A 652 44.06 4.79 -0.37
N GLY A 653 43.97 4.38 -1.63
CA GLY A 653 44.86 3.41 -2.25
C GLY A 653 46.26 3.92 -2.51
N TYR A 654 46.67 4.99 -1.83
CA TYR A 654 48.01 5.59 -1.95
C TYR A 654 48.93 5.12 -0.83
N ILE A 655 50.12 4.65 -1.19
CA ILE A 655 51.19 4.34 -0.23
C ILE A 655 51.93 5.65 0.10
N MET A 656 51.72 6.20 1.29
CA MET A 656 52.48 7.29 1.81
C MET A 656 53.53 6.77 2.81
N GLY A 657 54.83 7.03 2.54
CA GLY A 657 55.88 6.77 3.51
C GLY A 657 56.22 5.31 3.80
N GLY A 658 55.97 4.39 2.86
CA GLY A 658 56.38 2.99 2.99
C GLY A 658 55.52 2.12 3.89
N ASN A 659 54.35 2.63 4.39
CA ASN A 659 53.37 1.89 5.18
C ASN A 659 52.16 1.55 4.37
N SER A 660 51.53 0.44 4.74
CA SER A 660 50.30 -0.16 4.16
C SER A 660 49.15 0.84 3.92
N PRO A 661 48.26 0.65 2.93
CA PRO A 661 47.26 1.62 2.44
C PRO A 661 46.08 1.90 3.37
N ASN A 662 46.27 2.01 4.67
CA ASN A 662 45.23 2.26 5.66
C ASN A 662 45.21 3.72 6.16
N THR A 663 45.51 4.68 5.30
CA THR A 663 45.44 6.10 5.67
C THR A 663 44.00 6.58 5.40
N TYR A 664 43.28 6.90 6.43
CA TYR A 664 41.96 7.52 6.34
C TYR A 664 42.12 8.97 5.86
N CYS A 665 41.46 9.30 4.77
CA CYS A 665 41.41 10.70 4.30
C CYS A 665 39.91 11.13 4.31
N PRO A 666 39.62 12.33 4.81
CA PRO A 666 38.27 12.87 4.65
C PRO A 666 38.01 13.15 3.17
N VAL A 667 36.96 12.56 2.63
CA VAL A 667 36.47 12.87 1.27
C VAL A 667 35.24 13.75 1.44
N VAL A 668 35.23 14.91 0.77
CA VAL A 668 34.06 15.78 0.67
C VAL A 668 33.12 15.10 -0.33
N LEU A 669 31.98 14.67 0.14
CA LEU A 669 30.87 14.10 -0.68
C LEU A 669 29.87 15.18 -1.08
#